data_f9246fae9c527c2c094416a61c58ab80
#
_entry.id   f9246fae9c527c2c094416a61c58ab80
#
_cell.length_a   1.000
_cell.length_b   1.000
_cell.length_c   1.000
_cell.angle_alpha   90.00
_cell.angle_beta   90.00
_cell.angle_gamma   90.00
#
_symmetry.space_group_name_H-M   'P 1'
#
loop_
_entity.id
_entity.type
_entity.pdbx_description
1 polymer ?
#
loop_
_entity_poly.entity_id
_entity_poly.type
_entity_poly.pdbx_seq_one_letter_code
_entity_poly.pdbx_strand_id
1 'polypeptide(L)'
;MSLRKYPLEKVRNIGIIAHIDAGKTTVSERILYYTGISHKIGEVHEGDTVMDWMDQERERGITITSAATTTFWTPTYAKGDKEKEYRINIIDTPGHIDFTVEVIRSLRVLDGAVVVFDGVAGVEPQSETNWHYADQYKVPRFCFINKLDRTGANFEKSFDSIRKRLTKKAIVIQLPIGLEGDFKGVVDLLTRKAYEFQGDMGADVTEVPIPENMKDQVEKRRAELIEKIVENDEVLTGKYLAGEEIPLEDLKKVMRKATLAVEVVPVLCGSALKNKGVQLMLDAVIDYLPSPMDVPPVEGIEPKTGNTIERKADDDEPFAALAFKVATDPFVGTLTYFRVYSGSLSQGSYISNATKGNQERVGRILRMHANHREEVEKIFAGEIGALVGLKDTTTGDTLADPAHPIILEKINTPEPVIEQKVTPKTKADQEKMGVALRKLSEEDPTFRVRSDQETGEVLIAGMGELHLEVLVERMKREFSVEAIVGQPQVSYRETVTQESEGEGKYIRQSGGRGQYGHAKLKVKPLERGAGFEFLTSIKGGAIPQEFIPAVEKGVKEALVRGVIAGYALVDMQVDLYDGTFHEVDSSEAAFKVAGSMALQEAVKRGAPIILEPIMKVQAITPIEFFGDVTGDIASKRGRIESMEDRDTIKVIDSRIPLSEMFGYATKLRSMTQGRGSFTMEFSAYEPLPKNLEQAVVEGRK
;
A
#
# COMPACT_ATOMS: atom_id res chain seq x y z
N MET A 1 -8.58 34.96 -11.57
CA MET A 1 -9.59 33.92 -11.90
C MET A 1 -8.84 32.61 -12.07
N SER A 2 -9.20 31.59 -11.34
CA SER A 2 -8.56 30.27 -11.43
C SER A 2 -8.71 29.71 -12.84
N LEU A 3 -7.61 29.31 -13.47
CA LEU A 3 -7.60 28.63 -14.79
C LEU A 3 -8.09 27.18 -14.69
N ARG A 4 -8.64 26.79 -13.54
CA ARG A 4 -9.12 25.44 -13.27
C ARG A 4 -10.38 25.12 -14.09
N LYS A 5 -10.33 24.04 -14.86
CA LYS A 5 -11.47 23.59 -15.69
C LYS A 5 -12.58 22.93 -14.84
N TYR A 6 -12.21 22.17 -13.82
CA TYR A 6 -13.12 21.46 -12.91
C TYR A 6 -12.94 22.00 -11.49
N PRO A 7 -13.97 22.57 -10.85
CA PRO A 7 -13.91 22.99 -9.46
C PRO A 7 -13.65 21.79 -8.53
N LEU A 8 -13.07 22.03 -7.34
CA LEU A 8 -12.63 20.98 -6.41
C LEU A 8 -13.75 20.01 -6.02
N GLU A 9 -14.98 20.52 -5.82
CA GLU A 9 -16.15 19.71 -5.49
C GLU A 9 -16.52 18.70 -6.59
N LYS A 10 -16.07 18.91 -7.82
CA LYS A 10 -16.28 18.02 -8.97
C LYS A 10 -15.11 17.10 -9.24
N VAL A 11 -14.14 17.03 -8.36
CA VAL A 11 -13.00 16.10 -8.45
C VAL A 11 -13.23 14.93 -7.51
N ARG A 12 -12.88 13.71 -7.96
CA ARG A 12 -12.84 12.50 -7.14
C ARG A 12 -11.50 11.81 -7.34
N ASN A 13 -10.79 11.53 -6.26
CA ASN A 13 -9.56 10.75 -6.29
C ASN A 13 -9.86 9.41 -5.63
N ILE A 14 -10.02 8.37 -6.43
CA ILE A 14 -10.48 7.07 -5.95
C ILE A 14 -9.46 5.98 -6.21
N GLY A 15 -9.43 5.00 -5.32
CA GLY A 15 -8.72 3.75 -5.51
C GLY A 15 -9.67 2.59 -5.73
N ILE A 16 -9.27 1.65 -6.57
CA ILE A 16 -9.97 0.38 -6.71
C ILE A 16 -9.16 -0.68 -5.98
N ILE A 17 -9.73 -1.22 -4.92
CA ILE A 17 -9.10 -2.17 -4.00
C ILE A 17 -9.82 -3.50 -4.14
N ALA A 18 -9.07 -4.59 -4.27
CA ALA A 18 -9.65 -5.91 -4.40
C ALA A 18 -8.66 -7.01 -3.98
N HIS A 19 -9.18 -8.18 -3.66
CA HIS A 19 -8.40 -9.40 -3.63
C HIS A 19 -8.00 -9.82 -5.06
N ILE A 20 -6.96 -10.68 -5.18
CA ILE A 20 -6.58 -11.32 -6.45
C ILE A 20 -7.82 -11.98 -7.06
N ASP A 21 -7.99 -11.82 -8.35
CA ASP A 21 -9.12 -12.41 -9.10
C ASP A 21 -10.53 -11.93 -8.70
N ALA A 22 -10.72 -10.96 -7.80
CA ALA A 22 -12.05 -10.39 -7.54
C ALA A 22 -12.61 -9.57 -8.73
N GLY A 23 -11.78 -9.31 -9.75
CA GLY A 23 -12.15 -8.60 -10.97
C GLY A 23 -11.84 -7.11 -10.95
N LYS A 24 -10.82 -6.69 -10.20
CA LYS A 24 -10.33 -5.32 -10.13
C LYS A 24 -10.05 -4.74 -11.52
N THR A 25 -9.12 -5.35 -12.26
CA THR A 25 -8.73 -4.88 -13.61
C THR A 25 -9.92 -4.85 -14.55
N THR A 26 -10.82 -5.85 -14.48
CA THR A 26 -12.05 -5.84 -15.28
C THR A 26 -12.94 -4.63 -14.95
N VAL A 27 -13.10 -4.28 -13.66
CA VAL A 27 -13.86 -3.08 -13.25
C VAL A 27 -13.19 -1.82 -13.77
N SER A 28 -11.85 -1.69 -13.62
CA SER A 28 -11.06 -0.55 -14.12
C SER A 28 -11.22 -0.38 -15.63
N GLU A 29 -11.09 -1.45 -16.41
CA GLU A 29 -11.26 -1.42 -17.88
C GLU A 29 -12.68 -1.00 -18.30
N ARG A 30 -13.72 -1.47 -17.57
CA ARG A 30 -15.11 -1.03 -17.82
C ARG A 30 -15.32 0.45 -17.52
N ILE A 31 -14.68 0.97 -16.47
CA ILE A 31 -14.71 2.41 -16.19
C ILE A 31 -14.08 3.18 -17.34
N LEU A 32 -12.90 2.78 -17.82
CA LEU A 32 -12.23 3.45 -18.94
C LEU A 32 -13.08 3.44 -20.21
N TYR A 33 -13.76 2.34 -20.47
CA TYR A 33 -14.66 2.22 -21.62
C TYR A 33 -15.87 3.16 -21.50
N TYR A 34 -16.61 3.12 -20.39
CA TYR A 34 -17.81 3.95 -20.22
C TYR A 34 -17.50 5.44 -20.10
N THR A 35 -16.31 5.80 -19.68
CA THR A 35 -15.84 7.20 -19.64
C THR A 35 -15.23 7.67 -20.96
N GLY A 36 -15.20 6.81 -22.00
CA GLY A 36 -14.72 7.13 -23.33
C GLY A 36 -13.20 7.28 -23.47
N ILE A 37 -12.42 6.86 -22.45
CA ILE A 37 -10.95 6.86 -22.52
C ILE A 37 -10.45 5.72 -23.40
N SER A 38 -11.09 4.56 -23.34
CA SER A 38 -10.81 3.42 -24.23
C SER A 38 -11.98 3.22 -25.21
N HIS A 39 -11.64 2.97 -26.47
CA HIS A 39 -12.63 2.62 -27.51
C HIS A 39 -12.91 1.12 -27.58
N LYS A 40 -12.08 0.32 -26.92
CA LYS A 40 -12.23 -1.13 -26.78
C LYS A 40 -12.22 -1.49 -25.31
N ILE A 41 -12.96 -2.52 -24.96
CA ILE A 41 -12.88 -3.13 -23.64
C ILE A 41 -11.66 -4.05 -23.64
N GLY A 42 -10.68 -3.74 -22.79
CA GLY A 42 -9.53 -4.64 -22.53
C GLY A 42 -9.98 -5.85 -21.73
N GLU A 43 -9.58 -7.03 -22.15
CA GLU A 43 -9.84 -8.27 -21.43
C GLU A 43 -8.54 -8.85 -20.84
N VAL A 44 -8.56 -9.14 -19.54
CA VAL A 44 -7.37 -9.65 -18.81
C VAL A 44 -6.82 -10.93 -19.44
N HIS A 45 -7.72 -11.82 -19.91
CA HIS A 45 -7.33 -13.07 -20.52
C HIS A 45 -6.72 -12.96 -21.92
N GLU A 46 -6.97 -11.84 -22.60
CA GLU A 46 -6.42 -11.53 -23.92
C GLU A 46 -5.14 -10.71 -23.84
N GLY A 47 -4.82 -10.18 -22.64
CA GLY A 47 -3.60 -9.38 -22.40
C GLY A 47 -3.61 -8.01 -23.09
N ASP A 48 -4.79 -7.47 -23.43
CA ASP A 48 -4.96 -6.19 -24.11
C ASP A 48 -5.49 -5.07 -23.20
N THR A 49 -5.34 -5.23 -21.89
CA THR A 49 -5.72 -4.27 -20.87
C THR A 49 -4.92 -2.97 -20.99
N VAL A 50 -5.59 -1.84 -20.74
CA VAL A 50 -4.99 -0.50 -20.80
C VAL A 50 -4.31 -0.13 -19.47
N MET A 51 -4.89 -0.55 -18.34
CA MET A 51 -4.36 -0.23 -17.01
C MET A 51 -3.11 -1.04 -16.69
N ASP A 52 -3.04 -2.30 -17.07
CA ASP A 52 -1.85 -3.14 -16.92
C ASP A 52 -0.90 -2.85 -18.11
N TRP A 53 -0.04 -1.86 -17.93
CA TRP A 53 0.82 -1.34 -19.00
C TRP A 53 2.14 -2.11 -19.17
N MET A 54 2.58 -2.85 -18.15
CA MET A 54 3.78 -3.68 -18.20
C MET A 54 3.49 -5.00 -18.90
N ASP A 55 4.41 -5.47 -19.75
CA ASP A 55 4.28 -6.79 -20.38
C ASP A 55 4.13 -7.92 -19.34
N GLN A 56 4.83 -7.82 -18.21
CA GLN A 56 4.73 -8.80 -17.13
C GLN A 56 3.36 -8.83 -16.46
N GLU A 57 2.67 -7.69 -16.34
CA GLU A 57 1.29 -7.61 -15.82
C GLU A 57 0.34 -8.35 -16.76
N ARG A 58 0.46 -8.11 -18.06
CA ARG A 58 -0.35 -8.75 -19.10
C ARG A 58 -0.09 -10.25 -19.21
N GLU A 59 1.20 -10.65 -19.21
CA GLU A 59 1.61 -12.05 -19.28
C GLU A 59 1.13 -12.88 -18.07
N ARG A 60 1.13 -12.27 -16.87
CA ARG A 60 0.76 -12.92 -15.62
C ARG A 60 -0.71 -12.74 -15.24
N GLY A 61 -1.41 -11.80 -15.87
CA GLY A 61 -2.79 -11.43 -15.55
C GLY A 61 -2.95 -10.79 -14.17
N ILE A 62 -1.90 -10.15 -13.64
CA ILE A 62 -1.91 -9.48 -12.32
C ILE A 62 -1.38 -8.06 -12.44
N THR A 63 -1.97 -7.12 -11.73
CA THR A 63 -1.42 -5.77 -11.57
C THR A 63 -0.24 -5.82 -10.60
N ILE A 64 0.91 -5.31 -11.02
CA ILE A 64 2.16 -5.28 -10.24
C ILE A 64 2.38 -3.88 -9.68
N THR A 65 2.21 -2.84 -10.52
CA THR A 65 2.43 -1.45 -10.14
C THR A 65 1.14 -0.66 -10.19
N SER A 66 0.98 0.28 -9.26
CA SER A 66 -0.18 1.18 -9.29
C SER A 66 -0.15 2.07 -10.55
N ALA A 67 -1.28 2.19 -11.23
CA ALA A 67 -1.46 3.09 -12.36
C ALA A 67 -2.42 4.22 -11.98
N ALA A 68 -2.12 5.46 -12.40
CA ALA A 68 -2.98 6.60 -12.18
C ALA A 68 -3.56 7.09 -13.51
N THR A 69 -4.87 7.21 -13.59
CA THR A 69 -5.57 7.62 -14.80
C THR A 69 -6.66 8.64 -14.47
N THR A 70 -6.79 9.65 -15.30
CA THR A 70 -7.88 10.64 -15.20
C THR A 70 -8.99 10.31 -16.17
N THR A 71 -10.23 10.29 -15.70
CA THR A 71 -11.44 10.06 -16.48
C THR A 71 -12.49 11.12 -16.18
N PHE A 72 -13.56 11.15 -17.00
CA PHE A 72 -14.67 12.10 -16.85
C PHE A 72 -15.99 11.34 -16.86
N TRP A 73 -16.88 11.67 -15.95
CA TRP A 73 -18.18 11.02 -15.84
C TRP A 73 -19.31 12.02 -15.61
N THR A 74 -20.36 11.90 -16.40
CA THR A 74 -21.64 12.54 -16.14
C THR A 74 -22.59 11.48 -15.59
N PRO A 75 -23.18 11.66 -14.39
CA PRO A 75 -24.06 10.65 -13.81
C PRO A 75 -25.19 10.24 -14.74
N THR A 76 -25.61 8.98 -14.67
CA THR A 76 -26.67 8.43 -15.53
C THR A 76 -27.97 9.23 -15.43
N TYR A 77 -28.30 9.70 -14.22
CA TYR A 77 -29.47 10.54 -13.95
C TYR A 77 -29.35 11.99 -14.43
N ALA A 78 -28.17 12.40 -14.91
CA ALA A 78 -27.88 13.72 -15.47
C ALA A 78 -27.37 13.64 -16.92
N LYS A 79 -27.63 12.53 -17.62
CA LYS A 79 -27.13 12.28 -18.99
C LYS A 79 -27.45 13.43 -19.92
N GLY A 80 -26.44 14.00 -20.59
CA GLY A 80 -26.55 15.13 -21.50
C GLY A 80 -26.29 16.50 -20.87
N ASP A 81 -26.20 16.61 -19.56
CA ASP A 81 -25.87 17.85 -18.85
C ASP A 81 -24.35 17.95 -18.62
N LYS A 82 -23.65 18.64 -19.50
CA LYS A 82 -22.21 18.85 -19.41
C LYS A 82 -21.77 19.64 -18.17
N GLU A 83 -22.67 20.41 -17.57
CA GLU A 83 -22.36 21.14 -16.34
C GLU A 83 -22.27 20.17 -15.14
N LYS A 84 -22.84 18.97 -15.25
CA LYS A 84 -22.75 17.92 -14.24
C LYS A 84 -21.66 16.87 -14.52
N GLU A 85 -20.70 17.20 -15.37
CA GLU A 85 -19.53 16.35 -15.57
C GLU A 85 -18.56 16.48 -14.40
N TYR A 86 -18.09 15.34 -13.91
CA TYR A 86 -17.11 15.19 -12.86
C TYR A 86 -15.80 14.65 -13.41
N ARG A 87 -14.70 15.06 -12.80
CA ARG A 87 -13.38 14.51 -13.06
C ARG A 87 -13.06 13.45 -12.01
N ILE A 88 -12.75 12.24 -12.45
CA ILE A 88 -12.40 11.13 -11.60
C ILE A 88 -10.94 10.72 -11.90
N ASN A 89 -10.07 10.84 -10.91
CA ASN A 89 -8.73 10.29 -10.96
C ASN A 89 -8.78 8.91 -10.30
N ILE A 90 -8.43 7.88 -11.04
CA ILE A 90 -8.44 6.49 -10.59
C ILE A 90 -7.00 6.07 -10.33
N ILE A 91 -6.73 5.52 -9.16
CA ILE A 91 -5.49 4.84 -8.86
C ILE A 91 -5.81 3.36 -8.75
N ASP A 92 -5.32 2.61 -9.71
CA ASP A 92 -5.42 1.15 -9.70
C ASP A 92 -4.33 0.57 -8.80
N THR A 93 -4.71 -0.31 -7.86
CA THR A 93 -3.78 -0.86 -6.88
C THR A 93 -3.51 -2.34 -7.18
N PRO A 94 -2.29 -2.85 -6.94
CA PRO A 94 -2.04 -4.29 -7.05
C PRO A 94 -2.96 -5.11 -6.12
N GLY A 95 -3.33 -6.30 -6.58
CA GLY A 95 -4.09 -7.25 -5.77
C GLY A 95 -3.21 -8.29 -5.08
N HIS A 96 -1.90 -8.38 -5.38
CA HIS A 96 -1.01 -9.37 -4.81
C HIS A 96 -0.28 -8.84 -3.58
N ILE A 97 -0.11 -9.71 -2.57
CA ILE A 97 0.44 -9.34 -1.27
C ILE A 97 1.89 -8.85 -1.32
N ASP A 98 2.69 -9.42 -2.23
CA ASP A 98 4.08 -9.01 -2.42
C ASP A 98 4.22 -7.53 -2.83
N PHE A 99 3.12 -6.94 -3.32
CA PHE A 99 3.02 -5.54 -3.73
C PHE A 99 2.18 -4.68 -2.78
N THR A 100 2.01 -5.10 -1.53
CA THR A 100 1.23 -4.36 -0.52
C THR A 100 1.70 -2.92 -0.34
N VAL A 101 2.99 -2.64 -0.53
CA VAL A 101 3.52 -1.27 -0.47
C VAL A 101 2.88 -0.34 -1.51
N GLU A 102 2.54 -0.85 -2.69
CA GLU A 102 1.82 -0.09 -3.71
C GLU A 102 0.39 0.26 -3.26
N VAL A 103 -0.26 -0.66 -2.53
CA VAL A 103 -1.59 -0.41 -1.92
C VAL A 103 -1.49 0.67 -0.85
N ILE A 104 -0.52 0.58 0.06
CA ILE A 104 -0.29 1.57 1.13
C ILE A 104 -0.03 2.96 0.54
N ARG A 105 0.84 3.06 -0.47
CA ARG A 105 1.13 4.31 -1.17
C ARG A 105 -0.12 4.93 -1.79
N SER A 106 -0.90 4.08 -2.46
CA SER A 106 -2.15 4.52 -3.10
C SER A 106 -3.16 5.01 -2.07
N LEU A 107 -3.39 4.25 -0.99
CA LEU A 107 -4.30 4.62 0.09
C LEU A 107 -3.96 5.97 0.74
N ARG A 108 -2.68 6.33 0.78
CA ARG A 108 -2.22 7.61 1.35
C ARG A 108 -2.62 8.81 0.51
N VAL A 109 -2.83 8.63 -0.79
CA VAL A 109 -3.12 9.72 -1.74
C VAL A 109 -4.56 9.71 -2.28
N LEU A 110 -5.35 8.71 -1.89
CA LEU A 110 -6.78 8.62 -2.23
C LEU A 110 -7.63 9.48 -1.29
N ASP A 111 -8.75 9.96 -1.81
CA ASP A 111 -9.82 10.55 -1.00
C ASP A 111 -10.87 9.50 -0.63
N GLY A 112 -11.13 8.55 -1.51
CA GLY A 112 -12.08 7.47 -1.30
C GLY A 112 -11.72 6.20 -2.04
N ALA A 113 -12.38 5.09 -1.72
CA ALA A 113 -12.10 3.79 -2.33
C ALA A 113 -13.36 3.02 -2.73
N VAL A 114 -13.23 2.26 -3.81
CA VAL A 114 -14.15 1.21 -4.22
C VAL A 114 -13.54 -0.14 -3.87
N VAL A 115 -14.17 -0.88 -2.97
CA VAL A 115 -13.69 -2.20 -2.56
C VAL A 115 -14.48 -3.28 -3.30
N VAL A 116 -13.80 -4.02 -4.17
CA VAL A 116 -14.43 -5.03 -5.03
C VAL A 116 -14.31 -6.41 -4.39
N PHE A 117 -15.45 -7.10 -4.25
CA PHE A 117 -15.54 -8.46 -3.70
C PHE A 117 -16.02 -9.43 -4.78
N ASP A 118 -15.57 -10.67 -4.70
CA ASP A 118 -16.08 -11.77 -5.53
C ASP A 118 -17.44 -12.25 -4.97
N GLY A 119 -18.46 -12.30 -5.81
CA GLY A 119 -19.81 -12.74 -5.42
C GLY A 119 -19.90 -14.21 -5.04
N VAL A 120 -18.88 -15.02 -5.35
CA VAL A 120 -18.79 -16.43 -4.94
C VAL A 120 -17.98 -16.59 -3.67
N ALA A 121 -16.77 -16.03 -3.62
CA ALA A 121 -15.84 -16.16 -2.49
C ALA A 121 -16.17 -15.24 -1.30
N GLY A 122 -16.74 -14.06 -1.55
CA GLY A 122 -16.99 -13.06 -0.53
C GLY A 122 -15.71 -12.37 -0.05
N VAL A 123 -15.55 -12.21 1.27
CA VAL A 123 -14.34 -11.62 1.87
C VAL A 123 -13.23 -12.66 1.92
N GLU A 124 -12.08 -12.28 1.39
CA GLU A 124 -10.85 -13.07 1.33
C GLU A 124 -9.72 -12.37 2.11
N PRO A 125 -8.59 -13.03 2.43
CA PRO A 125 -7.58 -12.49 3.35
C PRO A 125 -7.04 -11.12 2.96
N GLN A 126 -6.72 -10.91 1.69
CA GLN A 126 -6.22 -9.61 1.22
C GLN A 126 -7.27 -8.51 1.33
N SER A 127 -8.57 -8.88 1.26
CA SER A 127 -9.64 -7.93 1.52
C SER A 127 -9.58 -7.41 2.95
N GLU A 128 -9.26 -8.28 3.92
CA GLU A 128 -9.10 -7.88 5.34
C GLU A 128 -7.88 -6.98 5.53
N THR A 129 -6.74 -7.37 4.96
CA THR A 129 -5.49 -6.59 5.05
C THR A 129 -5.67 -5.19 4.44
N ASN A 130 -6.21 -5.13 3.23
CA ASN A 130 -6.46 -3.87 2.54
C ASN A 130 -7.50 -3.01 3.28
N TRP A 131 -8.52 -3.65 3.87
CA TRP A 131 -9.52 -2.98 4.71
C TRP A 131 -8.89 -2.36 5.95
N HIS A 132 -8.00 -3.10 6.62
CA HIS A 132 -7.28 -2.58 7.79
C HIS A 132 -6.43 -1.36 7.44
N TYR A 133 -5.71 -1.37 6.33
CA TYR A 133 -4.98 -0.19 5.86
C TYR A 133 -5.92 0.98 5.53
N ALA A 134 -7.06 0.71 4.89
CA ALA A 134 -8.05 1.75 4.61
C ALA A 134 -8.65 2.34 5.90
N ASP A 135 -8.80 1.55 6.98
CA ASP A 135 -9.19 2.02 8.32
C ASP A 135 -8.08 2.88 8.95
N GLN A 136 -6.84 2.44 8.87
CA GLN A 136 -5.68 3.18 9.39
C GLN A 136 -5.58 4.59 8.78
N TYR A 137 -5.81 4.70 7.47
CA TYR A 137 -5.81 5.98 6.76
C TYR A 137 -7.17 6.68 6.73
N LYS A 138 -8.18 6.14 7.42
CA LYS A 138 -9.56 6.66 7.51
C LYS A 138 -10.17 6.96 6.13
N VAL A 139 -9.90 6.12 5.14
CA VAL A 139 -10.38 6.30 3.76
C VAL A 139 -11.88 5.93 3.67
N PRO A 140 -12.77 6.89 3.34
CA PRO A 140 -14.17 6.62 3.04
C PRO A 140 -14.29 5.65 1.86
N ARG A 141 -15.24 4.71 1.94
CA ARG A 141 -15.34 3.66 0.93
C ARG A 141 -16.73 3.09 0.82
N PHE A 142 -16.98 2.46 -0.31
CA PHE A 142 -18.13 1.59 -0.50
C PHE A 142 -17.69 0.24 -1.10
N CYS A 143 -18.54 -0.78 -0.99
CA CYS A 143 -18.31 -2.12 -1.47
C CYS A 143 -19.03 -2.36 -2.79
N PHE A 144 -18.39 -3.09 -3.71
CA PHE A 144 -18.98 -3.57 -4.95
C PHE A 144 -18.85 -5.09 -5.04
N ILE A 145 -19.97 -5.82 -4.85
CA ILE A 145 -20.01 -7.28 -4.99
C ILE A 145 -20.11 -7.59 -6.48
N ASN A 146 -18.99 -8.03 -7.05
CA ASN A 146 -18.79 -8.32 -8.46
C ASN A 146 -19.04 -9.79 -8.80
N LYS A 147 -19.06 -10.12 -10.07
CA LYS A 147 -19.17 -11.50 -10.60
C LYS A 147 -20.47 -12.23 -10.21
N LEU A 148 -21.55 -11.50 -10.06
CA LEU A 148 -22.86 -12.11 -9.76
C LEU A 148 -23.43 -12.98 -10.90
N ASP A 149 -22.78 -12.99 -12.05
CA ASP A 149 -23.05 -13.86 -13.21
C ASP A 149 -22.41 -15.24 -13.12
N ARG A 150 -21.47 -15.47 -12.16
CA ARG A 150 -20.75 -16.75 -12.02
C ARG A 150 -21.62 -17.80 -11.32
N THR A 151 -21.44 -19.05 -11.72
CA THR A 151 -22.03 -20.19 -11.01
C THR A 151 -21.54 -20.25 -9.57
N GLY A 152 -22.45 -20.38 -8.61
CA GLY A 152 -22.19 -20.34 -7.18
C GLY A 152 -22.21 -18.92 -6.57
N ALA A 153 -22.49 -17.88 -7.36
CA ALA A 153 -22.61 -16.52 -6.85
C ALA A 153 -23.80 -16.40 -5.88
N ASN A 154 -23.54 -15.78 -4.71
CA ASN A 154 -24.54 -15.57 -3.69
C ASN A 154 -24.35 -14.20 -3.02
N PHE A 155 -25.20 -13.26 -3.36
CA PHE A 155 -25.12 -11.89 -2.87
C PHE A 155 -25.24 -11.81 -1.33
N GLU A 156 -26.23 -12.51 -0.73
CA GLU A 156 -26.45 -12.46 0.71
C GLU A 156 -25.27 -13.07 1.49
N LYS A 157 -24.71 -14.19 1.03
CA LYS A 157 -23.53 -14.81 1.63
C LYS A 157 -22.31 -13.87 1.58
N SER A 158 -22.09 -13.21 0.43
CA SER A 158 -20.99 -12.26 0.27
C SER A 158 -21.19 -11.02 1.14
N PHE A 159 -22.41 -10.48 1.23
CA PHE A 159 -22.75 -9.38 2.11
C PHE A 159 -22.58 -9.75 3.60
N ASP A 160 -23.04 -10.92 4.01
CA ASP A 160 -22.86 -11.42 5.37
C ASP A 160 -21.38 -11.58 5.74
N SER A 161 -20.53 -12.01 4.78
CA SER A 161 -19.08 -12.10 5.00
C SER A 161 -18.47 -10.72 5.28
N ILE A 162 -18.90 -9.68 4.55
CA ILE A 162 -18.48 -8.28 4.80
C ILE A 162 -18.87 -7.85 6.21
N ARG A 163 -20.12 -8.11 6.63
CA ARG A 163 -20.59 -7.73 7.96
C ARG A 163 -19.91 -8.46 9.11
N LYS A 164 -19.57 -9.72 8.90
CA LYS A 164 -18.93 -10.56 9.94
C LYS A 164 -17.45 -10.31 10.06
N ARG A 165 -16.73 -10.14 8.93
CA ARG A 165 -15.27 -10.12 8.91
C ARG A 165 -14.68 -8.71 8.83
N LEU A 166 -15.38 -7.74 8.24
CA LEU A 166 -14.85 -6.40 8.02
C LEU A 166 -15.56 -5.34 8.86
N THR A 167 -16.86 -5.14 8.69
CA THR A 167 -17.58 -4.09 9.41
C THR A 167 -19.07 -4.32 9.53
N LYS A 168 -19.63 -4.08 10.71
CA LYS A 168 -21.08 -4.08 10.96
C LYS A 168 -21.78 -2.85 10.36
N LYS A 169 -21.03 -1.83 9.92
CA LYS A 169 -21.52 -0.59 9.30
C LYS A 169 -21.93 -0.76 7.83
N ALA A 170 -21.69 -1.95 7.26
CA ALA A 170 -22.07 -2.26 5.88
C ALA A 170 -23.59 -2.32 5.72
N ILE A 171 -24.10 -1.65 4.68
CA ILE A 171 -25.52 -1.55 4.38
C ILE A 171 -25.78 -1.73 2.87
N VAL A 172 -26.76 -2.54 2.53
CA VAL A 172 -27.15 -2.79 1.14
C VAL A 172 -27.88 -1.57 0.58
N ILE A 173 -27.42 -1.04 -0.55
CA ILE A 173 -28.11 0.02 -1.30
C ILE A 173 -28.61 -0.47 -2.66
N GLN A 174 -28.14 -1.62 -3.13
CA GLN A 174 -28.62 -2.27 -4.36
C GLN A 174 -28.85 -3.76 -4.14
N LEU A 175 -29.89 -4.30 -4.74
CA LEU A 175 -30.18 -5.73 -4.80
C LEU A 175 -30.04 -6.26 -6.23
N PRO A 176 -29.48 -7.45 -6.45
CA PRO A 176 -29.38 -8.05 -7.79
C PRO A 176 -30.73 -8.56 -8.29
N ILE A 177 -31.03 -8.36 -9.58
CA ILE A 177 -32.16 -8.97 -10.29
C ILE A 177 -31.66 -10.28 -10.92
N GLY A 178 -31.96 -11.40 -10.29
CA GLY A 178 -31.41 -12.70 -10.62
C GLY A 178 -29.95 -12.88 -10.17
N LEU A 179 -29.45 -14.08 -10.29
CA LEU A 179 -28.06 -14.47 -10.01
C LEU A 179 -27.58 -15.44 -11.06
N GLU A 180 -26.28 -15.63 -11.14
CA GLU A 180 -25.65 -16.56 -12.10
C GLU A 180 -26.03 -16.22 -13.55
N GLY A 181 -26.43 -17.22 -14.33
CA GLY A 181 -26.90 -17.06 -15.70
C GLY A 181 -28.11 -16.15 -15.87
N ASP A 182 -28.92 -16.01 -14.82
CA ASP A 182 -30.15 -15.18 -14.76
C ASP A 182 -29.90 -13.75 -14.26
N PHE A 183 -28.67 -13.35 -13.99
CA PHE A 183 -28.35 -11.99 -13.55
C PHE A 183 -28.63 -10.98 -14.66
N LYS A 184 -29.65 -10.14 -14.49
CA LYS A 184 -30.12 -9.17 -15.50
C LYS A 184 -29.80 -7.73 -15.17
N GLY A 185 -29.85 -7.37 -13.89
CA GLY A 185 -29.73 -5.98 -13.48
C GLY A 185 -29.73 -5.80 -11.98
N VAL A 186 -30.07 -4.60 -11.51
CA VAL A 186 -30.07 -4.25 -10.10
C VAL A 186 -31.27 -3.40 -9.73
N VAL A 187 -31.72 -3.50 -8.48
CA VAL A 187 -32.72 -2.62 -7.87
C VAL A 187 -32.01 -1.65 -6.93
N ASP A 188 -32.12 -0.36 -7.15
CA ASP A 188 -31.68 0.69 -6.23
C ASP A 188 -32.73 0.91 -5.14
N LEU A 189 -32.34 0.71 -3.90
CA LEU A 189 -33.24 0.76 -2.74
C LEU A 189 -33.61 2.18 -2.33
N LEU A 190 -32.74 3.17 -2.57
CA LEU A 190 -33.04 4.57 -2.25
C LEU A 190 -34.09 5.14 -3.18
N THR A 191 -33.92 4.94 -4.48
CA THR A 191 -34.80 5.49 -5.52
C THR A 191 -36.03 4.62 -5.78
N ARG A 192 -36.06 3.36 -5.31
CA ARG A 192 -37.06 2.33 -5.67
C ARG A 192 -37.16 2.11 -7.17
N LYS A 193 -36.02 2.08 -7.84
CA LYS A 193 -35.95 1.88 -9.29
C LYS A 193 -35.14 0.62 -9.60
N ALA A 194 -35.59 -0.11 -10.60
CA ALA A 194 -34.85 -1.25 -11.13
C ALA A 194 -34.22 -0.87 -12.48
N TYR A 195 -33.02 -1.36 -12.70
CA TYR A 195 -32.24 -1.07 -13.89
C TYR A 195 -31.74 -2.35 -14.54
N GLU A 196 -31.91 -2.44 -15.86
CA GLU A 196 -31.27 -3.43 -16.73
C GLU A 196 -30.28 -2.74 -17.67
N PHE A 197 -29.28 -3.49 -18.10
CA PHE A 197 -28.19 -3.00 -18.92
C PHE A 197 -28.33 -3.64 -20.30
N GLN A 198 -28.66 -2.84 -21.30
CA GLN A 198 -28.98 -3.25 -22.67
C GLN A 198 -28.04 -2.57 -23.68
N GLY A 199 -28.22 -2.91 -24.96
CA GLY A 199 -27.38 -2.37 -26.02
C GLY A 199 -26.00 -3.00 -26.13
N ASP A 200 -25.17 -2.45 -27.02
CA ASP A 200 -23.80 -2.91 -27.20
C ASP A 200 -22.98 -2.66 -25.91
N MET A 201 -22.34 -3.73 -25.41
CA MET A 201 -21.55 -3.70 -24.17
C MET A 201 -22.30 -3.11 -22.94
N GLY A 202 -23.64 -3.26 -22.86
CA GLY A 202 -24.43 -2.77 -21.74
C GLY A 202 -24.46 -1.24 -21.58
N ALA A 203 -24.23 -0.49 -22.65
CA ALA A 203 -24.11 0.96 -22.62
C ALA A 203 -25.42 1.69 -22.25
N ASP A 204 -26.57 1.04 -22.49
CA ASP A 204 -27.88 1.62 -22.23
C ASP A 204 -28.41 1.14 -20.88
N VAL A 205 -28.39 2.04 -19.90
CA VAL A 205 -29.01 1.81 -18.58
C VAL A 205 -30.50 2.12 -18.70
N THR A 206 -31.33 1.09 -18.63
CA THR A 206 -32.79 1.21 -18.85
C THR A 206 -33.53 0.96 -17.54
N GLU A 207 -34.41 1.90 -17.17
CA GLU A 207 -35.31 1.73 -16.02
C GLU A 207 -36.41 0.71 -16.38
N VAL A 208 -36.60 -0.29 -15.52
CA VAL A 208 -37.59 -1.36 -15.67
C VAL A 208 -38.43 -1.47 -14.40
N PRO A 209 -39.65 -2.05 -14.47
CA PRO A 209 -40.42 -2.32 -13.26
C PRO A 209 -39.68 -3.29 -12.32
N ILE A 210 -39.81 -3.06 -11.01
CA ILE A 210 -39.31 -4.00 -10.01
C ILE A 210 -40.04 -5.34 -10.18
N PRO A 211 -39.32 -6.48 -10.31
CA PRO A 211 -39.93 -7.78 -10.43
C PRO A 211 -40.88 -8.08 -9.25
N GLU A 212 -42.05 -8.63 -9.55
CA GLU A 212 -43.12 -8.86 -8.55
C GLU A 212 -42.59 -9.68 -7.36
N ASN A 213 -41.80 -10.72 -7.62
CA ASN A 213 -41.22 -11.58 -6.61
C ASN A 213 -40.15 -10.92 -5.73
N MET A 214 -39.71 -9.71 -6.07
CA MET A 214 -38.70 -8.96 -5.28
C MET A 214 -39.32 -7.84 -4.43
N LYS A 215 -40.58 -7.45 -4.65
CA LYS A 215 -41.17 -6.29 -3.99
C LYS A 215 -41.06 -6.35 -2.47
N ASP A 216 -41.41 -7.47 -1.88
CA ASP A 216 -41.35 -7.63 -0.41
C ASP A 216 -39.94 -7.54 0.12
N GLN A 217 -38.94 -8.13 -0.59
CA GLN A 217 -37.54 -8.04 -0.23
C GLN A 217 -37.02 -6.60 -0.38
N VAL A 218 -37.39 -5.92 -1.42
CA VAL A 218 -37.01 -4.52 -1.68
C VAL A 218 -37.53 -3.61 -0.56
N GLU A 219 -38.82 -3.72 -0.20
CA GLU A 219 -39.39 -2.90 0.88
C GLU A 219 -38.76 -3.19 2.24
N LYS A 220 -38.54 -4.46 2.56
CA LYS A 220 -37.83 -4.85 3.79
C LYS A 220 -36.41 -4.26 3.85
N ARG A 221 -35.61 -4.47 2.80
CA ARG A 221 -34.22 -3.97 2.74
C ARG A 221 -34.17 -2.45 2.70
N ARG A 222 -35.15 -1.80 2.06
CA ARG A 222 -35.27 -0.35 2.07
C ARG A 222 -35.56 0.19 3.47
N ALA A 223 -36.46 -0.44 4.22
CA ALA A 223 -36.73 -0.04 5.61
C ALA A 223 -35.46 -0.13 6.48
N GLU A 224 -34.70 -1.24 6.38
CA GLU A 224 -33.41 -1.41 7.05
C GLU A 224 -32.40 -0.32 6.64
N LEU A 225 -32.36 0.04 5.34
CA LEU A 225 -31.50 1.08 4.79
C LEU A 225 -31.84 2.46 5.37
N ILE A 226 -33.13 2.84 5.35
CA ILE A 226 -33.58 4.14 5.86
C ILE A 226 -33.29 4.26 7.34
N GLU A 227 -33.60 3.24 8.14
CA GLU A 227 -33.33 3.20 9.57
C GLU A 227 -31.83 3.49 9.83
N LYS A 228 -30.94 2.83 9.11
CA LYS A 228 -29.48 3.05 9.23
C LYS A 228 -29.02 4.44 8.77
N ILE A 229 -29.65 5.02 7.78
CA ILE A 229 -29.32 6.38 7.33
C ILE A 229 -29.74 7.40 8.39
N VAL A 230 -30.99 7.32 8.88
CA VAL A 230 -31.54 8.31 9.80
C VAL A 230 -30.88 8.29 11.17
N GLU A 231 -30.34 7.15 11.62
CA GLU A 231 -29.54 7.05 12.86
C GLU A 231 -28.36 8.07 12.89
N ASN A 232 -27.94 8.58 11.75
CA ASN A 232 -26.84 9.52 11.63
C ASN A 232 -27.29 11.01 11.61
N ASP A 233 -28.59 11.29 11.79
CA ASP A 233 -29.12 12.65 11.82
C ASP A 233 -30.32 12.76 12.73
N GLU A 234 -30.23 13.57 13.78
CA GLU A 234 -31.26 13.72 14.80
C GLU A 234 -32.62 14.22 14.24
N VAL A 235 -32.58 15.11 13.24
CA VAL A 235 -33.76 15.68 12.61
C VAL A 235 -34.49 14.60 11.81
N LEU A 236 -33.74 13.83 11.01
CA LEU A 236 -34.32 12.74 10.21
C LEU A 236 -34.80 11.59 11.10
N THR A 237 -34.09 11.29 12.19
CA THR A 237 -34.57 10.33 13.20
C THR A 237 -35.92 10.74 13.77
N GLY A 238 -36.12 12.02 14.13
CA GLY A 238 -37.38 12.54 14.62
C GLY A 238 -38.52 12.39 13.61
N LYS A 239 -38.31 12.73 12.35
CA LYS A 239 -39.24 12.55 11.24
C LYS A 239 -39.62 11.09 11.03
N TYR A 240 -38.60 10.21 10.99
CA TYR A 240 -38.82 8.76 10.84
C TYR A 240 -39.67 8.16 11.93
N LEU A 241 -39.39 8.51 13.20
CA LEU A 241 -40.19 8.05 14.36
C LEU A 241 -41.61 8.63 14.35
N ALA A 242 -41.81 9.83 13.80
CA ALA A 242 -43.14 10.41 13.61
C ALA A 242 -43.92 9.80 12.42
N GLY A 243 -43.30 8.90 11.64
CA GLY A 243 -43.91 8.30 10.45
C GLY A 243 -44.01 9.26 9.26
N GLU A 244 -43.24 10.35 9.26
CA GLU A 244 -43.18 11.30 8.15
C GLU A 244 -42.34 10.76 6.98
N GLU A 245 -42.75 11.05 5.76
CA GLU A 245 -41.98 10.71 4.57
C GLU A 245 -40.72 11.59 4.48
N ILE A 246 -39.56 10.97 4.35
CA ILE A 246 -38.26 11.67 4.24
C ILE A 246 -37.94 11.86 2.76
N PRO A 247 -37.67 13.10 2.30
CA PRO A 247 -37.27 13.37 0.93
C PRO A 247 -36.01 12.62 0.52
N LEU A 248 -35.97 12.11 -0.72
CA LEU A 248 -34.81 11.37 -1.26
C LEU A 248 -33.51 12.18 -1.17
N GLU A 249 -33.57 13.49 -1.42
CA GLU A 249 -32.39 14.37 -1.37
C GLU A 249 -31.81 14.48 0.05
N ASP A 250 -32.66 14.47 1.09
CA ASP A 250 -32.21 14.48 2.48
C ASP A 250 -31.57 13.13 2.85
N LEU A 251 -32.18 12.02 2.42
CA LEU A 251 -31.57 10.68 2.60
C LEU A 251 -30.20 10.58 1.92
N LYS A 252 -30.06 11.06 0.67
CA LYS A 252 -28.78 11.08 -0.04
C LYS A 252 -27.73 11.93 0.66
N LYS A 253 -28.10 13.11 1.17
CA LYS A 253 -27.18 13.99 1.92
C LYS A 253 -26.66 13.33 3.19
N VAL A 254 -27.54 12.73 3.98
CA VAL A 254 -27.15 12.06 5.23
C VAL A 254 -26.36 10.79 4.93
N MET A 255 -26.76 10.01 3.93
CA MET A 255 -25.99 8.86 3.47
C MET A 255 -24.56 9.24 3.06
N ARG A 256 -24.40 10.31 2.26
CA ARG A 256 -23.10 10.84 1.90
C ARG A 256 -22.30 11.24 3.15
N LYS A 257 -22.88 12.03 4.05
CA LYS A 257 -22.23 12.48 5.29
C LYS A 257 -21.76 11.29 6.14
N ALA A 258 -22.60 10.29 6.31
CA ALA A 258 -22.29 9.09 7.08
C ALA A 258 -21.21 8.22 6.40
N THR A 259 -21.20 8.15 5.06
CA THR A 259 -20.15 7.46 4.30
C THR A 259 -18.81 8.17 4.44
N LEU A 260 -18.78 9.51 4.35
CA LEU A 260 -17.57 10.31 4.53
C LEU A 260 -16.98 10.17 5.95
N ALA A 261 -17.84 10.04 6.96
CA ALA A 261 -17.45 9.80 8.35
C ALA A 261 -17.09 8.33 8.65
N VAL A 262 -17.19 7.43 7.66
CA VAL A 262 -17.03 5.97 7.81
C VAL A 262 -17.98 5.38 8.88
N GLU A 263 -19.15 5.99 9.07
CA GLU A 263 -20.22 5.47 9.94
C GLU A 263 -21.15 4.51 9.19
N VAL A 264 -21.24 4.64 7.88
CA VAL A 264 -21.97 3.76 6.98
C VAL A 264 -21.06 3.38 5.81
N VAL A 265 -21.13 2.11 5.39
CA VAL A 265 -20.41 1.60 4.22
C VAL A 265 -21.45 1.05 3.23
N PRO A 266 -21.72 1.77 2.13
CA PRO A 266 -22.65 1.32 1.10
C PRO A 266 -22.20 0.05 0.42
N VAL A 267 -23.13 -0.85 0.09
CA VAL A 267 -22.85 -2.08 -0.67
C VAL A 267 -23.69 -2.10 -1.94
N LEU A 268 -22.99 -2.10 -3.06
CA LEU A 268 -23.53 -2.20 -4.42
C LEU A 268 -23.24 -3.58 -4.99
N CYS A 269 -23.81 -3.87 -6.15
CA CYS A 269 -23.62 -5.15 -6.80
C CYS A 269 -23.62 -5.07 -8.32
N GLY A 270 -23.00 -6.08 -8.96
CA GLY A 270 -22.93 -6.15 -10.42
C GLY A 270 -22.12 -7.30 -10.98
N SER A 271 -21.88 -7.24 -12.27
CA SER A 271 -20.93 -8.07 -13.00
C SER A 271 -20.18 -7.23 -14.03
N ALA A 272 -18.94 -6.89 -13.72
CA ALA A 272 -18.11 -6.13 -14.63
C ALA A 272 -17.88 -6.88 -15.96
N LEU A 273 -17.66 -8.21 -15.89
CA LEU A 273 -17.46 -9.03 -17.09
C LEU A 273 -18.69 -9.00 -18.03
N LYS A 274 -19.88 -9.00 -17.47
CA LYS A 274 -21.14 -8.92 -18.21
C LYS A 274 -21.63 -7.48 -18.45
N ASN A 275 -20.79 -6.48 -18.12
CA ASN A 275 -21.09 -5.07 -18.34
C ASN A 275 -22.35 -4.57 -17.61
N LYS A 276 -22.60 -5.05 -16.39
CA LYS A 276 -23.79 -4.75 -15.60
C LYS A 276 -23.44 -4.13 -14.25
N GLY A 277 -23.99 -2.96 -13.94
CA GLY A 277 -23.85 -2.29 -12.64
C GLY A 277 -22.70 -1.29 -12.55
N VAL A 278 -21.75 -1.25 -13.48
CA VAL A 278 -20.56 -0.38 -13.39
C VAL A 278 -20.92 1.10 -13.54
N GLN A 279 -21.88 1.45 -14.42
CA GLN A 279 -22.33 2.83 -14.58
C GLN A 279 -22.97 3.37 -13.28
N LEU A 280 -23.79 2.57 -12.61
CA LEU A 280 -24.39 2.96 -11.32
C LEU A 280 -23.35 2.98 -10.18
N MET A 281 -22.29 2.19 -10.27
CA MET A 281 -21.16 2.28 -9.38
C MET A 281 -20.41 3.62 -9.59
N LEU A 282 -20.25 4.09 -10.83
CA LEU A 282 -19.68 5.42 -11.11
C LEU A 282 -20.57 6.56 -10.58
N ASP A 283 -21.90 6.42 -10.65
CA ASP A 283 -22.81 7.36 -10.01
C ASP A 283 -22.61 7.38 -8.50
N ALA A 284 -22.45 6.22 -7.87
CA ALA A 284 -22.17 6.09 -6.44
C ALA A 284 -20.82 6.70 -6.03
N VAL A 285 -19.79 6.66 -6.90
CA VAL A 285 -18.52 7.38 -6.68
C VAL A 285 -18.78 8.87 -6.50
N ILE A 286 -19.63 9.45 -7.37
CA ILE A 286 -19.95 10.87 -7.31
C ILE A 286 -20.83 11.20 -6.10
N ASP A 287 -21.86 10.38 -5.86
CA ASP A 287 -22.86 10.63 -4.82
C ASP A 287 -22.30 10.42 -3.41
N TYR A 288 -21.41 9.44 -3.18
CA TYR A 288 -21.04 9.01 -1.82
C TYR A 288 -19.56 9.19 -1.48
N LEU A 289 -18.62 9.21 -2.45
CA LEU A 289 -17.21 9.38 -2.13
C LEU A 289 -16.80 10.86 -2.07
N PRO A 290 -15.76 11.19 -1.28
CA PRO A 290 -15.36 12.57 -1.06
C PRO A 290 -14.76 13.24 -2.29
N SER A 291 -14.92 14.54 -2.35
CA SER A 291 -14.06 15.45 -3.11
C SER A 291 -12.87 15.87 -2.23
N PRO A 292 -11.80 16.46 -2.79
CA PRO A 292 -10.71 17.00 -1.99
C PRO A 292 -11.12 18.05 -0.95
N MET A 293 -12.29 18.68 -1.09
CA MET A 293 -12.84 19.63 -0.11
C MET A 293 -13.51 18.94 1.09
N ASP A 294 -13.95 17.71 0.92
CA ASP A 294 -14.61 16.94 2.00
C ASP A 294 -13.58 16.26 2.93
N VAL A 295 -12.32 16.20 2.50
CA VAL A 295 -11.23 15.59 3.29
C VAL A 295 -10.65 16.63 4.26
N PRO A 296 -10.33 16.24 5.51
CA PRO A 296 -9.67 17.16 6.45
C PRO A 296 -8.40 17.78 5.87
N PRO A 297 -8.01 18.98 6.30
CA PRO A 297 -6.73 19.57 5.95
C PRO A 297 -5.57 18.59 6.21
N VAL A 298 -4.58 18.57 5.33
CA VAL A 298 -3.43 17.69 5.52
C VAL A 298 -2.51 18.28 6.59
N GLU A 299 -2.16 17.48 7.57
CA GLU A 299 -1.19 17.83 8.61
C GLU A 299 0.25 17.53 8.18
N GLY A 300 1.18 18.32 8.67
CA GLY A 300 2.60 18.12 8.48
C GLY A 300 3.44 18.88 9.48
N ILE A 301 4.73 18.67 9.42
CA ILE A 301 5.69 19.32 10.34
C ILE A 301 6.44 20.42 9.60
N GLU A 302 6.51 21.61 10.19
CA GLU A 302 7.37 22.68 9.70
C GLU A 302 8.84 22.33 10.01
N PRO A 303 9.73 22.18 9.01
CA PRO A 303 11.09 21.69 9.23
C PRO A 303 11.95 22.54 10.15
N LYS A 304 11.68 23.84 10.21
CA LYS A 304 12.49 24.81 11.01
C LYS A 304 12.11 24.83 12.48
N THR A 305 10.82 24.72 12.79
CA THR A 305 10.29 24.85 14.14
C THR A 305 9.93 23.55 14.81
N GLY A 306 9.70 22.50 14.00
CA GLY A 306 9.17 21.21 14.46
C GLY A 306 7.67 21.23 14.82
N ASN A 307 6.98 22.35 14.59
CA ASN A 307 5.56 22.48 14.89
C ASN A 307 4.70 21.78 13.85
N THR A 308 3.59 21.23 14.30
CA THR A 308 2.55 20.71 13.39
C THR A 308 1.80 21.89 12.76
N ILE A 309 1.69 21.87 11.45
CA ILE A 309 0.94 22.85 10.65
C ILE A 309 -0.01 22.12 9.69
N GLU A 310 -1.08 22.80 9.31
CA GLU A 310 -2.09 22.27 8.41
C GLU A 310 -2.07 22.99 7.05
N ARG A 311 -2.53 22.28 5.99
CA ARG A 311 -2.79 22.87 4.66
C ARG A 311 -4.16 22.41 4.18
N LYS A 312 -4.95 23.39 3.72
CA LYS A 312 -6.28 23.13 3.14
C LYS A 312 -6.18 22.88 1.65
N ALA A 313 -7.15 22.15 1.11
CA ALA A 313 -7.27 21.96 -0.32
C ALA A 313 -7.80 23.23 -0.99
N ASP A 314 -6.93 24.20 -1.21
CA ASP A 314 -7.21 25.50 -1.79
C ASP A 314 -6.06 25.88 -2.75
N ASP A 315 -6.39 26.46 -3.91
CA ASP A 315 -5.41 26.84 -4.95
C ASP A 315 -4.53 28.04 -4.54
N ASP A 316 -5.01 28.87 -3.60
CA ASP A 316 -4.33 30.08 -3.11
C ASP A 316 -3.46 29.81 -1.87
N GLU A 317 -3.53 28.62 -1.27
CA GLU A 317 -2.64 28.17 -0.19
C GLU A 317 -1.20 27.95 -0.71
N PRO A 318 -0.18 27.95 0.17
CA PRO A 318 1.16 27.53 -0.21
C PRO A 318 1.19 26.11 -0.75
N PHE A 319 1.97 25.88 -1.81
CA PHE A 319 2.06 24.58 -2.47
C PHE A 319 2.58 23.50 -1.52
N ALA A 320 1.87 22.38 -1.44
CA ALA A 320 2.32 21.16 -0.78
C ALA A 320 1.80 19.93 -1.52
N ALA A 321 2.67 18.99 -1.80
CA ALA A 321 2.37 17.75 -2.51
C ALA A 321 3.20 16.58 -1.97
N LEU A 322 2.70 15.37 -2.13
CA LEU A 322 3.39 14.13 -1.79
C LEU A 322 3.79 13.40 -3.08
N ALA A 323 5.07 13.12 -3.24
CA ALA A 323 5.59 12.24 -4.27
C ALA A 323 5.32 10.78 -3.84
N PHE A 324 4.29 10.15 -4.40
CA PHE A 324 3.86 8.83 -3.94
C PHE A 324 4.39 7.68 -4.80
N LYS A 325 4.88 7.97 -6.01
CA LYS A 325 5.48 6.97 -6.89
C LYS A 325 6.52 7.60 -7.79
N VAL A 326 7.67 6.95 -7.89
CA VAL A 326 8.70 7.25 -8.90
C VAL A 326 8.72 6.08 -9.88
N ALA A 327 8.82 6.36 -11.17
CA ALA A 327 8.91 5.35 -12.21
C ALA A 327 9.91 5.78 -13.28
N THR A 328 10.64 4.83 -13.82
CA THR A 328 11.54 5.06 -14.96
C THR A 328 10.78 4.82 -16.27
N ASP A 329 10.76 5.82 -17.12
CA ASP A 329 10.14 5.75 -18.43
C ASP A 329 11.22 5.78 -19.51
N PRO A 330 11.18 4.88 -20.52
CA PRO A 330 12.22 4.78 -21.53
C PRO A 330 12.32 6.01 -22.46
N PHE A 331 11.26 6.82 -22.57
CA PHE A 331 11.19 7.97 -23.48
C PHE A 331 11.42 9.31 -22.79
N VAL A 332 10.90 9.48 -21.57
CA VAL A 332 10.95 10.77 -20.86
C VAL A 332 11.86 10.75 -19.64
N GLY A 333 12.41 9.58 -19.27
CA GLY A 333 13.28 9.42 -18.12
C GLY A 333 12.49 9.24 -16.82
N THR A 334 12.96 9.82 -15.72
CA THR A 334 12.29 9.66 -14.41
C THR A 334 10.98 10.45 -14.36
N LEU A 335 9.92 9.76 -14.03
CA LEU A 335 8.58 10.29 -13.74
C LEU A 335 8.31 10.22 -12.25
N THR A 336 8.05 11.35 -11.63
CA THR A 336 7.65 11.45 -10.22
C THR A 336 6.16 11.76 -10.15
N TYR A 337 5.34 10.75 -9.81
CA TYR A 337 3.91 10.93 -9.58
C TYR A 337 3.68 11.60 -8.24
N PHE A 338 2.84 12.61 -8.21
CA PHE A 338 2.58 13.38 -7.01
C PHE A 338 1.10 13.78 -6.90
N ARG A 339 0.63 13.88 -5.65
CA ARG A 339 -0.66 14.44 -5.31
C ARG A 339 -0.48 15.84 -4.73
N VAL A 340 -1.17 16.83 -5.29
CA VAL A 340 -1.24 18.18 -4.73
C VAL A 340 -2.30 18.23 -3.64
N TYR A 341 -1.89 18.57 -2.41
CA TYR A 341 -2.81 18.76 -1.28
C TYR A 341 -3.24 20.22 -1.14
N SER A 342 -2.35 21.16 -1.41
CA SER A 342 -2.63 22.60 -1.33
C SER A 342 -1.86 23.38 -2.39
N GLY A 343 -2.37 24.55 -2.73
CA GLY A 343 -1.74 25.47 -3.66
C GLY A 343 -1.74 25.00 -5.09
N SER A 344 -0.85 25.58 -5.88
CA SER A 344 -0.70 25.28 -7.28
C SER A 344 0.76 25.29 -7.70
N LEU A 345 1.12 24.49 -8.72
CA LEU A 345 2.47 24.36 -9.25
C LEU A 345 2.48 24.69 -10.73
N SER A 346 3.40 25.57 -11.17
CA SER A 346 3.58 25.95 -12.56
C SER A 346 4.85 25.37 -13.15
N GLN A 347 4.82 25.05 -14.42
CA GLN A 347 6.01 24.65 -15.18
C GLN A 347 7.07 25.74 -15.12
N GLY A 348 8.33 25.35 -14.99
CA GLY A 348 9.48 26.28 -14.92
C GLY A 348 9.74 26.90 -13.55
N SER A 349 8.84 26.72 -12.56
CA SER A 349 9.03 27.19 -11.18
C SER A 349 10.06 26.32 -10.41
N TYR A 350 10.32 26.69 -9.16
CA TYR A 350 11.13 25.91 -8.24
C TYR A 350 10.29 25.34 -7.12
N ILE A 351 10.61 24.12 -6.72
CA ILE A 351 10.02 23.43 -5.56
C ILE A 351 11.12 23.07 -4.57
N SER A 352 10.77 22.98 -3.30
CA SER A 352 11.61 22.40 -2.26
C SER A 352 11.20 20.96 -2.02
N ASN A 353 12.16 20.03 -2.11
CA ASN A 353 12.01 18.72 -1.49
C ASN A 353 12.23 18.92 0.01
N ALA A 354 11.13 19.10 0.76
CA ALA A 354 11.18 19.43 2.19
C ALA A 354 11.75 18.28 3.03
N THR A 355 11.61 17.05 2.56
CA THR A 355 12.14 15.84 3.24
C THR A 355 13.67 15.81 3.21
N LYS A 356 14.29 16.22 2.11
CA LYS A 356 15.76 16.18 1.88
C LYS A 356 16.42 17.55 2.02
N GLY A 357 15.65 18.63 2.10
CA GLY A 357 16.15 20.00 2.27
C GLY A 357 16.80 20.62 1.04
N ASN A 358 16.59 20.09 -0.15
CA ASN A 358 17.10 20.60 -1.41
C ASN A 358 16.01 21.21 -2.29
N GLN A 359 16.40 22.04 -3.26
CA GLN A 359 15.49 22.63 -4.23
C GLN A 359 15.71 22.03 -5.62
N GLU A 360 14.61 21.78 -6.32
CA GLU A 360 14.62 21.28 -7.68
C GLU A 360 13.80 22.18 -8.60
N ARG A 361 14.19 22.25 -9.87
CA ARG A 361 13.43 23.00 -10.87
C ARG A 361 12.35 22.11 -11.47
N VAL A 362 11.13 22.63 -11.55
CA VAL A 362 9.99 21.98 -12.20
C VAL A 362 10.19 22.00 -13.71
N GLY A 363 10.39 20.84 -14.29
CA GLY A 363 10.46 20.65 -15.74
C GLY A 363 9.04 20.64 -16.34
N ARG A 364 8.71 19.56 -17.05
CA ARG A 364 7.37 19.34 -17.59
C ARG A 364 6.45 18.76 -16.52
N ILE A 365 5.21 19.22 -16.53
CA ILE A 365 4.12 18.67 -15.71
C ILE A 365 3.21 17.88 -16.63
N LEU A 366 2.96 16.61 -16.31
CA LEU A 366 2.14 15.70 -17.08
C LEU A 366 0.88 15.33 -16.30
N ARG A 367 -0.24 15.32 -16.97
CA ARG A 367 -1.47 14.67 -16.54
C ARG A 367 -1.60 13.33 -17.27
N MET A 368 -1.91 12.29 -16.53
CA MET A 368 -1.99 10.94 -17.09
C MET A 368 -3.42 10.58 -17.46
N HIS A 369 -3.63 10.15 -18.70
CA HIS A 369 -4.90 9.66 -19.23
C HIS A 369 -4.67 8.25 -19.80
N ALA A 370 -4.68 7.25 -18.96
CA ALA A 370 -4.29 5.88 -19.33
C ALA A 370 -2.91 5.87 -20.04
N ASN A 371 -2.85 5.53 -21.31
CA ASN A 371 -1.61 5.49 -22.11
C ASN A 371 -1.23 6.85 -22.72
N HIS A 372 -2.05 7.89 -22.55
CA HIS A 372 -1.77 9.22 -23.08
C HIS A 372 -1.25 10.16 -21.99
N ARG A 373 -0.32 11.02 -22.36
CA ARG A 373 0.27 12.04 -21.50
C ARG A 373 -0.11 13.40 -22.02
N GLU A 374 -0.82 14.18 -21.23
CA GLU A 374 -1.14 15.57 -21.51
C GLU A 374 -0.15 16.46 -20.76
N GLU A 375 0.64 17.27 -21.49
CA GLU A 375 1.47 18.29 -20.87
C GLU A 375 0.62 19.47 -20.43
N VAL A 376 0.75 19.89 -19.19
CA VAL A 376 -0.01 21.00 -18.61
C VAL A 376 0.92 22.07 -18.06
N GLU A 377 0.57 23.33 -18.25
CA GLU A 377 1.36 24.46 -17.75
C GLU A 377 1.28 24.60 -16.23
N LYS A 378 0.15 24.18 -15.65
CA LYS A 378 -0.14 24.35 -14.22
C LYS A 378 -0.99 23.19 -13.69
N ILE A 379 -0.72 22.77 -12.45
CA ILE A 379 -1.51 21.80 -11.70
C ILE A 379 -1.94 22.40 -10.37
N PHE A 380 -3.11 21.99 -9.85
CA PHE A 380 -3.81 22.63 -8.76
C PHE A 380 -4.06 21.68 -7.58
N ALA A 381 -4.47 22.24 -6.43
CA ALA A 381 -4.87 21.48 -5.25
C ALA A 381 -5.87 20.35 -5.62
N GLY A 382 -5.76 19.19 -4.98
CA GLY A 382 -6.61 18.02 -5.22
C GLY A 382 -6.32 17.26 -6.52
N GLU A 383 -5.39 17.72 -7.37
CA GLU A 383 -5.04 17.02 -8.61
C GLU A 383 -3.88 16.04 -8.41
N ILE A 384 -3.82 15.05 -9.30
CA ILE A 384 -2.73 14.09 -9.42
C ILE A 384 -2.04 14.32 -10.75
N GLY A 385 -0.71 14.38 -10.73
CA GLY A 385 0.11 14.55 -11.93
C GLY A 385 1.45 13.85 -11.82
N ALA A 386 2.28 14.01 -12.84
CA ALA A 386 3.66 13.53 -12.85
C ALA A 386 4.63 14.64 -13.26
N LEU A 387 5.75 14.75 -12.56
CA LEU A 387 6.87 15.63 -12.89
C LEU A 387 7.95 14.85 -13.64
N VAL A 388 8.47 15.46 -14.68
CA VAL A 388 9.57 14.87 -15.46
C VAL A 388 10.91 15.40 -14.97
N GLY A 389 11.83 14.49 -14.68
CA GLY A 389 13.25 14.82 -14.54
C GLY A 389 13.67 15.38 -13.19
N LEU A 390 12.91 15.19 -12.12
CA LEU A 390 13.41 15.40 -10.77
C LEU A 390 14.54 14.40 -10.50
N LYS A 391 15.65 14.87 -9.90
CA LYS A 391 16.88 14.08 -9.77
C LYS A 391 17.02 13.41 -8.39
N ASP A 392 16.61 14.13 -7.36
CA ASP A 392 16.83 13.72 -5.97
C ASP A 392 15.56 13.27 -5.26
N THR A 393 14.38 13.52 -5.86
CA THR A 393 13.09 13.15 -5.30
C THR A 393 12.84 11.65 -5.42
N THR A 394 12.51 11.03 -4.30
CA THR A 394 12.15 9.61 -4.19
C THR A 394 10.72 9.44 -3.68
N THR A 395 10.21 8.23 -3.75
CA THR A 395 8.87 7.89 -3.25
C THR A 395 8.76 8.18 -1.74
N GLY A 396 7.72 8.92 -1.36
CA GLY A 396 7.46 9.35 0.02
C GLY A 396 7.99 10.75 0.36
N ASP A 397 8.73 11.40 -0.56
CA ASP A 397 9.21 12.75 -0.33
C ASP A 397 8.08 13.78 -0.45
N THR A 398 8.16 14.84 0.38
CA THR A 398 7.26 15.97 0.31
C THR A 398 7.85 17.08 -0.57
N LEU A 399 7.05 17.53 -1.52
CA LEU A 399 7.34 18.68 -2.39
C LEU A 399 6.54 19.89 -1.90
N ALA A 400 7.22 20.99 -1.58
CA ALA A 400 6.58 22.14 -0.98
C ALA A 400 7.07 23.47 -1.58
N ASP A 401 6.34 24.54 -1.31
CA ASP A 401 6.78 25.91 -1.56
C ASP A 401 8.08 26.18 -0.78
N PRO A 402 9.16 26.65 -1.44
CA PRO A 402 10.42 26.97 -0.77
C PRO A 402 10.29 28.00 0.36
N ALA A 403 9.32 28.93 0.27
CA ALA A 403 9.09 29.96 1.29
C ALA A 403 8.29 29.43 2.49
N HIS A 404 7.46 28.40 2.29
CA HIS A 404 6.55 27.84 3.30
C HIS A 404 6.69 26.31 3.37
N PRO A 405 7.86 25.78 3.73
CA PRO A 405 8.11 24.34 3.72
C PRO A 405 7.26 23.61 4.76
N ILE A 406 6.77 22.45 4.39
CA ILE A 406 6.07 21.48 5.23
C ILE A 406 6.57 20.09 4.89
N ILE A 407 6.73 19.22 5.87
CA ILE A 407 6.97 17.79 5.69
C ILE A 407 5.67 17.06 6.05
N LEU A 408 5.05 16.45 5.05
CA LEU A 408 3.86 15.62 5.25
C LEU A 408 4.27 14.29 5.89
N GLU A 409 3.31 13.60 6.50
CA GLU A 409 3.55 12.28 7.08
C GLU A 409 4.17 11.31 6.07
N LYS A 410 5.22 10.61 6.50
CA LYS A 410 5.91 9.63 5.66
C LYS A 410 5.05 8.40 5.43
N ILE A 411 5.18 7.79 4.27
CA ILE A 411 4.62 6.48 3.99
C ILE A 411 5.45 5.44 4.74
N ASN A 412 4.83 4.75 5.71
CA ASN A 412 5.48 3.65 6.41
C ASN A 412 5.55 2.44 5.46
N THR A 413 6.75 2.06 5.08
CA THR A 413 6.97 0.89 4.23
C THR A 413 7.40 -0.30 5.08
N PRO A 414 6.82 -1.49 4.85
CA PRO A 414 7.25 -2.69 5.55
C PRO A 414 8.69 -3.06 5.21
N GLU A 415 9.37 -3.69 6.15
CA GLU A 415 10.72 -4.20 5.93
C GLU A 415 10.70 -5.45 5.03
N PRO A 416 11.66 -5.60 4.11
CA PRO A 416 11.77 -6.80 3.28
C PRO A 416 12.04 -8.04 4.13
N VAL A 417 11.48 -9.18 3.71
CA VAL A 417 11.49 -10.43 4.48
C VAL A 417 12.31 -11.55 3.83
N ILE A 418 12.61 -11.45 2.53
CA ILE A 418 13.47 -12.40 1.82
C ILE A 418 14.65 -11.69 1.16
N GLU A 419 15.74 -12.43 1.01
CA GLU A 419 16.94 -11.98 0.31
C GLU A 419 17.35 -13.00 -0.76
N GLN A 420 17.92 -12.50 -1.85
CA GLN A 420 18.52 -13.33 -2.90
C GLN A 420 19.89 -12.76 -3.31
N LYS A 421 20.83 -13.66 -3.58
CA LYS A 421 22.09 -13.29 -4.20
C LYS A 421 21.88 -13.06 -5.70
N VAL A 422 22.44 -11.97 -6.20
CA VAL A 422 22.44 -11.65 -7.62
C VAL A 422 23.87 -11.47 -8.13
N THR A 423 24.20 -12.20 -9.17
CA THR A 423 25.54 -12.17 -9.78
C THR A 423 25.40 -11.83 -11.27
N PRO A 424 26.13 -10.83 -11.80
CA PRO A 424 26.07 -10.52 -13.22
C PRO A 424 26.68 -11.67 -14.04
N LYS A 425 26.09 -12.00 -15.19
CA LYS A 425 26.63 -13.04 -16.06
C LYS A 425 27.96 -12.65 -16.70
N THR A 426 28.13 -11.38 -17.03
CA THR A 426 29.36 -10.86 -17.70
C THR A 426 29.88 -9.62 -16.98
N LYS A 427 31.13 -9.22 -17.24
CA LYS A 427 31.68 -7.97 -16.72
C LYS A 427 30.95 -6.73 -17.24
N ALA A 428 30.43 -6.78 -18.47
CA ALA A 428 29.63 -5.69 -19.03
C ALA A 428 28.29 -5.53 -18.30
N ASP A 429 27.71 -6.64 -17.81
CA ASP A 429 26.48 -6.61 -17.03
C ASP A 429 26.71 -6.04 -15.62
N GLN A 430 27.92 -6.09 -15.08
CA GLN A 430 28.20 -5.62 -13.72
C GLN A 430 27.96 -4.12 -13.55
N GLU A 431 28.43 -3.30 -14.50
CA GLU A 431 28.21 -1.85 -14.46
C GLU A 431 26.73 -1.50 -14.66
N LYS A 432 26.10 -2.14 -15.65
CA LYS A 432 24.67 -1.95 -15.94
C LYS A 432 23.79 -2.42 -14.76
N MET A 433 24.17 -3.52 -14.10
CA MET A 433 23.45 -4.05 -12.94
C MET A 433 23.44 -3.05 -11.79
N GLY A 434 24.58 -2.39 -11.50
CA GLY A 434 24.63 -1.36 -10.47
C GLY A 434 23.69 -0.17 -10.75
N VAL A 435 23.57 0.25 -12.02
CA VAL A 435 22.63 1.30 -12.44
C VAL A 435 21.19 0.82 -12.33
N ALA A 436 20.90 -0.40 -12.81
CA ALA A 436 19.56 -0.97 -12.76
C ALA A 436 19.05 -1.14 -11.32
N LEU A 437 19.86 -1.75 -10.46
CA LEU A 437 19.52 -1.97 -9.04
C LEU A 437 19.27 -0.65 -8.31
N ARG A 438 20.09 0.38 -8.55
CA ARG A 438 19.88 1.70 -7.96
C ARG A 438 18.55 2.31 -8.40
N LYS A 439 18.24 2.31 -9.69
CA LYS A 439 16.97 2.85 -10.20
C LYS A 439 15.76 2.11 -9.66
N LEU A 440 15.81 0.77 -9.63
CA LEU A 440 14.73 -0.03 -9.06
C LEU A 440 14.53 0.23 -7.56
N SER A 441 15.63 0.47 -6.82
CA SER A 441 15.56 0.84 -5.41
C SER A 441 15.05 2.28 -5.16
N GLU A 442 15.24 3.20 -6.12
CA GLU A 442 14.65 4.54 -6.09
C GLU A 442 13.12 4.50 -6.34
N GLU A 443 12.65 3.55 -7.16
CA GLU A 443 11.24 3.34 -7.45
C GLU A 443 10.50 2.66 -6.30
N ASP A 444 11.11 1.63 -5.70
CA ASP A 444 10.52 0.79 -4.66
C ASP A 444 11.32 0.81 -3.36
N PRO A 445 10.85 1.49 -2.30
CA PRO A 445 11.53 1.56 -1.01
C PRO A 445 11.56 0.22 -0.25
N THR A 446 10.76 -0.79 -0.63
CA THR A 446 10.84 -2.14 -0.07
C THR A 446 11.86 -3.03 -0.77
N PHE A 447 12.38 -2.57 -1.91
CA PHE A 447 13.49 -3.22 -2.58
C PHE A 447 14.82 -2.66 -2.06
N ARG A 448 15.57 -3.48 -1.37
CA ARG A 448 16.87 -3.08 -0.82
C ARG A 448 18.00 -3.83 -1.48
N VAL A 449 19.10 -3.11 -1.70
CA VAL A 449 20.33 -3.65 -2.29
C VAL A 449 21.45 -3.44 -1.30
N ARG A 450 22.16 -4.51 -0.99
CA ARG A 450 23.41 -4.43 -0.20
C ARG A 450 24.51 -5.23 -0.86
N SER A 451 25.74 -4.74 -0.73
CA SER A 451 26.94 -5.51 -1.10
C SER A 451 27.53 -6.08 0.16
N ASP A 452 27.74 -7.37 0.18
CA ASP A 452 28.51 -8.04 1.22
C ASP A 452 29.99 -7.65 1.08
N GLN A 453 30.55 -7.06 2.13
CA GLN A 453 31.93 -6.53 2.08
C GLN A 453 32.99 -7.63 2.17
N GLU A 454 32.64 -8.80 2.69
CA GLU A 454 33.58 -9.93 2.83
C GLU A 454 33.57 -10.79 1.57
N THR A 455 32.40 -11.09 1.02
CA THR A 455 32.28 -11.95 -0.17
C THR A 455 32.24 -11.17 -1.49
N GLY A 456 32.03 -9.85 -1.46
CA GLY A 456 31.82 -9.02 -2.65
C GLY A 456 30.50 -9.31 -3.37
N GLU A 457 29.62 -10.07 -2.78
CA GLU A 457 28.33 -10.46 -3.35
C GLU A 457 27.29 -9.35 -3.26
N VAL A 458 26.42 -9.26 -4.26
CA VAL A 458 25.29 -8.35 -4.23
C VAL A 458 24.05 -9.12 -3.79
N LEU A 459 23.45 -8.67 -2.69
CA LEU A 459 22.21 -9.20 -2.16
C LEU A 459 21.09 -8.21 -2.43
N ILE A 460 19.97 -8.74 -2.94
CA ILE A 460 18.71 -8.00 -3.12
C ILE A 460 17.70 -8.53 -2.12
N ALA A 461 16.95 -7.63 -1.48
CA ALA A 461 15.92 -7.96 -0.52
C ALA A 461 14.56 -7.42 -0.96
N GLY A 462 13.49 -8.16 -0.69
CA GLY A 462 12.13 -7.82 -1.09
C GLY A 462 11.05 -8.46 -0.22
N MET A 463 9.79 -8.19 -0.55
CA MET A 463 8.62 -8.59 0.23
C MET A 463 8.21 -10.06 0.01
N GLY A 464 8.61 -10.67 -1.11
CA GLY A 464 8.27 -12.05 -1.44
C GLY A 464 9.02 -12.53 -2.68
N GLU A 465 8.88 -13.82 -3.00
CA GLU A 465 9.55 -14.45 -4.15
C GLU A 465 9.12 -13.79 -5.46
N LEU A 466 7.81 -13.57 -5.64
CA LEU A 466 7.26 -12.95 -6.83
C LEU A 466 7.78 -11.52 -6.99
N HIS A 467 7.88 -10.75 -5.89
CA HIS A 467 8.43 -9.40 -5.92
C HIS A 467 9.86 -9.37 -6.49
N LEU A 468 10.76 -10.21 -5.95
CA LEU A 468 12.14 -10.28 -6.43
C LEU A 468 12.24 -10.82 -7.86
N GLU A 469 11.42 -11.81 -8.23
CA GLU A 469 11.36 -12.34 -9.59
C GLU A 469 10.97 -11.27 -10.61
N VAL A 470 9.95 -10.46 -10.30
CA VAL A 470 9.52 -9.33 -11.14
C VAL A 470 10.65 -8.33 -11.33
N LEU A 471 11.33 -7.94 -10.26
CA LEU A 471 12.42 -6.97 -10.32
C LEU A 471 13.64 -7.48 -11.13
N VAL A 472 13.98 -8.76 -10.98
CA VAL A 472 15.02 -9.40 -11.78
C VAL A 472 14.65 -9.45 -13.27
N GLU A 473 13.41 -9.76 -13.58
CA GLU A 473 12.94 -9.76 -14.97
C GLU A 473 12.89 -8.34 -15.55
N ARG A 474 12.56 -7.32 -14.73
CA ARG A 474 12.67 -5.91 -15.12
C ARG A 474 14.12 -5.50 -15.41
N MET A 475 15.10 -5.95 -14.61
CA MET A 475 16.52 -5.72 -14.93
C MET A 475 16.87 -6.24 -16.33
N LYS A 476 16.35 -7.42 -16.70
CA LYS A 476 16.60 -8.01 -18.00
C LYS A 476 15.92 -7.23 -19.14
N ARG A 477 14.61 -6.93 -19.01
CA ARG A 477 13.80 -6.30 -20.07
C ARG A 477 14.09 -4.82 -20.26
N GLU A 478 14.15 -4.07 -19.15
CA GLU A 478 14.26 -2.61 -19.19
C GLU A 478 15.73 -2.13 -19.29
N PHE A 479 16.65 -2.85 -18.64
CA PHE A 479 18.06 -2.44 -18.57
C PHE A 479 19.02 -3.32 -19.38
N SER A 480 18.51 -4.38 -20.00
CA SER A 480 19.31 -5.36 -20.75
C SER A 480 20.48 -5.92 -19.90
N VAL A 481 20.17 -6.30 -18.66
CA VAL A 481 21.10 -6.90 -17.70
C VAL A 481 20.74 -8.36 -17.49
N GLU A 482 21.66 -9.26 -17.79
CA GLU A 482 21.51 -10.67 -17.46
C GLU A 482 22.23 -10.99 -16.14
N ALA A 483 21.45 -11.53 -15.18
CA ALA A 483 21.96 -11.90 -13.86
C ALA A 483 21.64 -13.36 -13.52
N ILE A 484 22.50 -13.97 -12.73
CA ILE A 484 22.26 -15.27 -12.10
C ILE A 484 21.71 -14.97 -10.70
N VAL A 485 20.54 -15.52 -10.40
CA VAL A 485 19.86 -15.33 -9.12
C VAL A 485 20.01 -16.61 -8.29
N GLY A 486 20.47 -16.46 -7.05
CA GLY A 486 20.55 -17.55 -6.07
C GLY A 486 19.17 -17.95 -5.53
N GLN A 487 19.17 -19.01 -4.72
CA GLN A 487 17.94 -19.40 -4.01
C GLN A 487 17.53 -18.33 -2.99
N PRO A 488 16.23 -18.11 -2.78
CA PRO A 488 15.74 -17.22 -1.74
C PRO A 488 16.24 -17.65 -0.35
N GLN A 489 16.60 -16.67 0.46
CA GLN A 489 17.00 -16.87 1.85
C GLN A 489 16.13 -16.00 2.76
N VAL A 490 15.95 -16.48 3.98
CA VAL A 490 15.21 -15.72 4.99
C VAL A 490 16.05 -14.54 5.48
N SER A 491 15.47 -13.35 5.51
CA SER A 491 16.08 -12.18 6.13
C SER A 491 15.81 -12.18 7.62
N TYR A 492 16.69 -12.82 8.38
CA TYR A 492 16.65 -12.82 9.84
C TYR A 492 16.94 -11.42 10.39
N ARG A 493 16.66 -11.22 11.70
CA ARG A 493 17.02 -10.02 12.45
C ARG A 493 17.72 -10.41 13.74
N GLU A 494 18.44 -9.46 14.33
CA GLU A 494 19.03 -9.61 15.65
C GLU A 494 18.38 -8.63 16.62
N THR A 495 18.34 -8.96 17.90
CA THR A 495 17.91 -8.05 18.95
C THR A 495 18.54 -8.45 20.29
N VAL A 496 18.42 -7.57 21.28
CA VAL A 496 18.83 -7.87 22.66
C VAL A 496 17.61 -8.21 23.51
N THR A 497 17.82 -8.99 24.56
CA THR A 497 16.76 -9.37 25.52
C THR A 497 16.94 -8.73 26.88
N GLN A 498 18.10 -8.18 27.17
CA GLN A 498 18.43 -7.56 28.44
C GLN A 498 19.11 -6.21 28.24
N GLU A 499 18.90 -5.31 29.19
CA GLU A 499 19.61 -4.04 29.26
C GLU A 499 21.12 -4.30 29.51
N SER A 500 21.95 -3.56 28.78
CA SER A 500 23.41 -3.76 28.86
C SER A 500 24.16 -2.47 28.51
N GLU A 501 25.42 -2.44 28.92
CA GLU A 501 26.30 -1.31 28.64
C GLU A 501 27.53 -1.78 27.86
N GLY A 502 27.99 -0.92 26.95
CA GLY A 502 29.18 -1.17 26.17
C GLY A 502 30.04 0.09 26.04
N GLU A 503 31.35 -0.14 26.02
CA GLU A 503 32.35 0.91 25.90
C GLU A 503 33.15 0.73 24.61
N GLY A 504 33.20 1.77 23.79
CA GLY A 504 34.00 1.79 22.56
C GLY A 504 35.09 2.86 22.65
N LYS A 505 36.34 2.42 22.69
CA LYS A 505 37.50 3.30 22.75
C LYS A 505 38.39 3.06 21.54
N TYR A 506 38.42 4.05 20.65
CA TYR A 506 39.23 4.01 19.44
C TYR A 506 40.41 4.96 19.57
N ILE A 507 41.60 4.41 19.61
CA ILE A 507 42.86 5.16 19.67
C ILE A 507 43.77 4.66 18.56
N ARG A 508 44.23 5.55 17.71
CA ARG A 508 45.22 5.24 16.67
C ARG A 508 46.25 6.35 16.58
N GLN A 509 47.50 6.01 16.75
CA GLN A 509 48.64 6.89 16.52
C GLN A 509 49.39 6.42 15.26
N SER A 510 49.48 7.27 14.25
CA SER A 510 50.22 6.98 13.04
C SER A 510 50.97 8.27 12.65
N GLY A 511 52.21 8.39 13.12
CA GLY A 511 53.21 9.36 12.67
C GLY A 511 52.74 10.78 12.33
N GLY A 512 51.98 11.44 13.21
CA GLY A 512 51.36 12.76 13.02
C GLY A 512 50.23 12.98 14.01
N ARG A 513 49.14 13.68 13.60
CA ARG A 513 47.93 13.87 14.40
C ARG A 513 47.27 12.52 14.69
N GLY A 514 47.06 12.18 15.96
CA GLY A 514 46.40 10.96 16.40
C GLY A 514 44.92 10.94 16.09
N GLN A 515 44.26 9.80 16.28
CA GLN A 515 42.81 9.66 16.25
C GLN A 515 42.32 9.16 17.59
N TYR A 516 41.37 9.87 18.20
CA TYR A 516 40.80 9.53 19.50
C TYR A 516 39.28 9.66 19.46
N GLY A 517 38.60 8.60 19.86
CA GLY A 517 37.15 8.58 20.08
C GLY A 517 36.80 7.61 21.21
N HIS A 518 35.99 8.04 22.15
CA HIS A 518 35.55 7.20 23.27
C HIS A 518 34.08 7.46 23.57
N ALA A 519 33.26 6.45 23.46
CA ALA A 519 31.83 6.50 23.71
C ALA A 519 31.39 5.35 24.61
N LYS A 520 30.47 5.62 25.54
CA LYS A 520 29.78 4.61 26.34
C LYS A 520 28.31 4.64 26.02
N LEU A 521 27.80 3.48 25.64
CA LEU A 521 26.41 3.30 25.24
C LEU A 521 25.70 2.38 26.22
N LYS A 522 24.44 2.68 26.44
CA LYS A 522 23.49 1.84 27.17
C LYS A 522 22.44 1.36 26.17
N VAL A 523 22.25 0.06 26.06
CA VAL A 523 21.29 -0.56 25.16
C VAL A 523 20.17 -1.17 25.97
N LYS A 524 18.92 -0.92 25.55
CA LYS A 524 17.71 -1.42 26.19
C LYS A 524 16.82 -2.06 25.14
N PRO A 525 16.25 -3.27 25.38
CA PRO A 525 15.27 -3.86 24.47
C PRO A 525 13.98 -3.02 24.45
N LEU A 526 13.38 -2.91 23.27
CA LEU A 526 12.06 -2.34 23.05
C LEU A 526 11.05 -3.45 22.74
N GLU A 527 9.76 -3.08 22.68
CA GLU A 527 8.72 -3.98 22.21
C GLU A 527 8.93 -4.37 20.73
N ARG A 528 8.42 -5.54 20.32
CA ARG A 528 8.58 -6.04 18.97
C ARG A 528 7.88 -5.12 17.97
N GLY A 529 8.64 -4.72 16.92
CA GLY A 529 8.18 -3.78 15.91
C GLY A 529 8.38 -2.31 16.25
N ALA A 530 8.95 -1.99 17.42
CA ALA A 530 9.23 -0.60 17.81
C ALA A 530 10.45 0.00 17.07
N GLY A 531 11.26 -0.83 16.43
CA GLY A 531 12.37 -0.38 15.60
C GLY A 531 13.57 0.09 16.42
N PHE A 532 14.09 1.29 16.12
CA PHE A 532 15.32 1.80 16.73
C PHE A 532 15.13 3.24 17.22
N GLU A 533 15.59 3.48 18.46
CA GLU A 533 15.65 4.81 19.06
C GLU A 533 17.09 5.16 19.49
N PHE A 534 17.54 6.37 19.19
CA PHE A 534 18.81 6.89 19.69
C PHE A 534 18.55 8.07 20.63
N LEU A 535 19.07 7.96 21.85
CA LEU A 535 19.00 8.99 22.88
C LEU A 535 20.40 9.48 23.24
N THR A 536 20.47 10.67 23.81
CA THR A 536 21.69 11.17 24.43
C THR A 536 21.37 11.77 25.80
N SER A 537 22.02 11.21 26.81
CA SER A 537 21.92 11.66 28.20
C SER A 537 23.27 12.19 28.74
N ILE A 538 24.17 12.61 27.84
CA ILE A 538 25.49 13.12 28.19
C ILE A 538 25.37 14.32 29.14
N LYS A 539 26.16 14.29 30.22
CA LYS A 539 26.24 15.37 31.19
C LYS A 539 27.64 16.00 31.19
N GLY A 540 27.70 17.32 31.46
CA GLY A 540 28.97 18.03 31.70
C GLY A 540 29.89 18.18 30.49
N GLY A 541 29.40 17.95 29.24
CA GLY A 541 30.23 18.12 28.04
C GLY A 541 31.29 17.01 27.85
N ALA A 542 31.06 15.81 28.38
CA ALA A 542 31.98 14.68 28.26
C ALA A 542 32.31 14.32 26.82
N ILE A 543 31.37 14.55 25.90
CA ILE A 543 31.59 14.52 24.44
C ILE A 543 31.06 15.83 23.87
N PRO A 544 31.84 16.62 23.08
CA PRO A 544 31.35 17.79 22.37
C PRO A 544 30.14 17.50 21.48
N GLN A 545 29.17 18.42 21.43
CA GLN A 545 27.93 18.24 20.68
C GLN A 545 28.15 17.91 19.19
N GLU A 546 29.24 18.45 18.59
CA GLU A 546 29.60 18.18 17.19
C GLU A 546 29.92 16.72 16.89
N PHE A 547 30.36 15.91 17.89
CA PHE A 547 30.68 14.50 17.70
C PHE A 547 29.52 13.53 17.97
N ILE A 548 28.43 13.99 18.59
CA ILE A 548 27.24 13.14 18.87
C ILE A 548 26.63 12.57 17.59
N PRO A 549 26.45 13.34 16.50
CA PRO A 549 25.95 12.81 15.22
C PRO A 549 26.89 11.73 14.63
N ALA A 550 28.20 11.87 14.85
CA ALA A 550 29.17 10.89 14.39
C ALA A 550 29.03 9.56 15.13
N VAL A 551 28.83 9.60 16.46
CA VAL A 551 28.52 8.39 17.26
C VAL A 551 27.23 7.75 16.78
N GLU A 552 26.15 8.51 16.60
CA GLU A 552 24.88 8.01 16.10
C GLU A 552 25.03 7.32 14.73
N LYS A 553 25.79 7.93 13.83
CA LYS A 553 26.09 7.35 12.52
C LYS A 553 26.84 6.02 12.65
N GLY A 554 27.81 5.95 13.55
CA GLY A 554 28.54 4.71 13.83
C GLY A 554 27.66 3.61 14.41
N VAL A 555 26.73 3.96 15.29
CA VAL A 555 25.70 3.06 15.85
C VAL A 555 24.81 2.55 14.70
N LYS A 556 24.25 3.43 13.86
CA LYS A 556 23.37 3.05 12.74
C LYS A 556 24.06 2.11 11.74
N GLU A 557 25.32 2.34 11.44
CA GLU A 557 26.07 1.44 10.55
C GLU A 557 26.30 0.06 11.18
N ALA A 558 26.54 0.01 12.48
CA ALA A 558 26.69 -1.25 13.21
C ALA A 558 25.38 -2.02 13.33
N LEU A 559 24.24 -1.31 13.49
CA LEU A 559 22.90 -1.93 13.46
C LEU A 559 22.64 -2.69 12.15
N VAL A 560 23.00 -2.11 11.01
CA VAL A 560 22.77 -2.75 9.70
C VAL A 560 23.66 -3.98 9.52
N ARG A 561 24.87 -3.97 10.09
CA ARG A 561 25.83 -5.09 9.97
C ARG A 561 25.49 -6.27 10.87
N GLY A 562 24.75 -6.03 11.98
CA GLY A 562 24.54 -7.03 13.01
C GLY A 562 25.80 -7.34 13.84
N VAL A 563 25.66 -8.22 14.82
CA VAL A 563 26.71 -8.54 15.79
C VAL A 563 26.92 -10.04 15.98
N ILE A 564 25.86 -10.86 15.84
CA ILE A 564 25.93 -12.31 16.04
C ILE A 564 26.17 -13.05 14.73
N ALA A 565 25.28 -12.83 13.77
CA ALA A 565 25.22 -13.53 12.49
C ALA A 565 25.22 -12.58 11.28
N GLY A 566 25.39 -11.29 11.51
CA GLY A 566 25.44 -10.27 10.49
C GLY A 566 24.04 -9.86 9.97
N TYR A 567 22.99 -10.10 10.74
CA TYR A 567 21.65 -9.62 10.45
C TYR A 567 21.38 -8.29 11.15
N ALA A 568 20.54 -7.44 10.53
CA ALA A 568 20.25 -6.14 11.10
C ALA A 568 19.64 -6.24 12.50
N LEU A 569 20.14 -5.39 13.40
CA LEU A 569 19.62 -5.25 14.76
C LEU A 569 18.36 -4.39 14.77
N VAL A 570 17.33 -4.82 15.50
CA VAL A 570 16.04 -4.15 15.61
C VAL A 570 15.52 -4.14 17.05
N ASP A 571 14.49 -3.36 17.32
CA ASP A 571 13.73 -3.30 18.58
C ASP A 571 14.62 -3.01 19.79
N MET A 572 15.40 -1.93 19.67
CA MET A 572 16.28 -1.47 20.75
C MET A 572 16.40 0.04 20.83
N GLN A 573 16.56 0.52 22.04
CA GLN A 573 16.93 1.90 22.35
C GLN A 573 18.42 1.94 22.72
N VAL A 574 19.13 2.90 22.16
CA VAL A 574 20.54 3.16 22.44
C VAL A 574 20.69 4.55 23.03
N ASP A 575 21.21 4.65 24.26
CA ASP A 575 21.48 5.91 24.93
C ASP A 575 23.00 6.14 25.03
N LEU A 576 23.46 7.24 24.45
CA LEU A 576 24.82 7.73 24.63
C LEU A 576 24.89 8.52 25.93
N TYR A 577 25.41 7.88 27.00
CA TYR A 577 25.37 8.46 28.34
C TYR A 577 26.70 9.02 28.85
N ASP A 578 27.84 8.57 28.31
CA ASP A 578 29.18 9.00 28.75
C ASP A 578 30.22 8.83 27.62
N GLY A 579 31.39 9.39 27.82
CA GLY A 579 32.55 9.25 26.95
C GLY A 579 33.66 10.21 27.33
N THR A 580 34.70 10.27 26.52
CA THR A 580 35.78 11.26 26.68
C THR A 580 36.26 11.70 25.30
N PHE A 581 36.81 12.91 25.24
CA PHE A 581 37.42 13.43 24.04
C PHE A 581 38.85 13.93 24.33
N HIS A 582 39.61 14.11 23.27
CA HIS A 582 40.94 14.69 23.31
C HIS A 582 40.97 15.92 22.43
N GLU A 583 41.40 17.10 22.98
CA GLU A 583 41.32 18.39 22.31
C GLU A 583 41.97 18.44 20.92
N VAL A 584 43.01 17.64 20.68
CA VAL A 584 43.79 17.66 19.44
C VAL A 584 43.46 16.46 18.52
N ASP A 585 43.27 15.26 19.11
CA ASP A 585 43.21 13.99 18.36
C ASP A 585 41.78 13.50 18.12
N SER A 586 40.78 14.14 18.70
CA SER A 586 39.38 13.78 18.45
C SER A 586 38.93 14.17 17.04
N SER A 587 38.16 13.27 16.42
CA SER A 587 37.59 13.49 15.08
C SER A 587 36.27 12.74 14.93
N GLU A 588 35.40 13.22 14.02
CA GLU A 588 34.17 12.55 13.68
C GLU A 588 34.37 11.08 13.28
N ALA A 589 35.43 10.80 12.50
CA ALA A 589 35.75 9.43 12.10
C ALA A 589 36.08 8.53 13.28
N ALA A 590 36.82 9.03 14.28
CA ALA A 590 37.16 8.29 15.48
C ALA A 590 35.92 8.00 16.36
N PHE A 591 35.04 9.00 16.55
CA PHE A 591 33.80 8.84 17.30
C PHE A 591 32.79 7.92 16.60
N LYS A 592 32.74 7.94 15.27
CA LYS A 592 31.96 6.98 14.49
C LYS A 592 32.40 5.53 14.77
N VAL A 593 33.72 5.27 14.73
CA VAL A 593 34.25 3.94 15.05
C VAL A 593 34.00 3.58 16.52
N ALA A 594 34.20 4.52 17.45
CA ALA A 594 33.95 4.30 18.88
C ALA A 594 32.47 3.96 19.15
N GLY A 595 31.52 4.64 18.51
CA GLY A 595 30.09 4.34 18.61
C GLY A 595 29.75 2.91 18.12
N SER A 596 30.33 2.52 16.97
CA SER A 596 30.18 1.15 16.44
C SER A 596 30.73 0.10 17.40
N MET A 597 31.92 0.32 17.96
CA MET A 597 32.55 -0.60 18.93
C MET A 597 31.72 -0.71 20.21
N ALA A 598 31.26 0.40 20.76
CA ALA A 598 30.45 0.44 21.96
C ALA A 598 29.13 -0.33 21.80
N LEU A 599 28.45 -0.15 20.65
CA LEU A 599 27.23 -0.90 20.34
C LEU A 599 27.50 -2.40 20.28
N GLN A 600 28.53 -2.82 19.55
CA GLN A 600 28.88 -4.24 19.44
C GLN A 600 29.16 -4.90 20.78
N GLU A 601 29.84 -4.19 21.67
CA GLU A 601 30.11 -4.69 23.05
C GLU A 601 28.83 -4.76 23.88
N ALA A 602 28.00 -3.72 23.84
CA ALA A 602 26.71 -3.68 24.53
C ALA A 602 25.80 -4.82 24.06
N VAL A 603 25.65 -5.01 22.76
CA VAL A 603 24.82 -6.08 22.20
C VAL A 603 25.29 -7.46 22.64
N LYS A 604 26.60 -7.76 22.61
CA LYS A 604 27.15 -9.05 23.09
C LYS A 604 26.81 -9.32 24.54
N ARG A 605 26.74 -8.28 25.37
CA ARG A 605 26.40 -8.40 26.81
C ARG A 605 24.88 -8.45 27.04
N GLY A 606 24.08 -7.94 26.10
CA GLY A 606 22.63 -7.82 26.22
C GLY A 606 21.84 -9.11 25.94
N ALA A 607 22.48 -10.29 26.05
CA ALA A 607 21.88 -11.57 25.71
C ALA A 607 21.16 -11.54 24.35
N PRO A 608 21.93 -11.37 23.28
CA PRO A 608 21.34 -11.20 21.94
C PRO A 608 20.71 -12.51 21.42
N ILE A 609 19.66 -12.36 20.61
CA ILE A 609 18.95 -13.46 19.96
C ILE A 609 18.71 -13.15 18.48
N ILE A 610 18.51 -14.21 17.68
CA ILE A 610 18.07 -14.11 16.30
C ILE A 610 16.54 -14.15 16.24
N LEU A 611 15.97 -13.33 15.38
CA LEU A 611 14.54 -13.29 15.11
C LEU A 611 14.27 -13.83 13.70
N GLU A 612 13.23 -14.65 13.56
CA GLU A 612 12.74 -15.15 12.27
C GLU A 612 11.41 -14.48 11.88
N PRO A 613 11.17 -14.22 10.58
CA PRO A 613 9.89 -13.68 10.12
C PRO A 613 8.82 -14.78 10.16
N ILE A 614 7.70 -14.46 10.78
CA ILE A 614 6.51 -15.30 10.86
C ILE A 614 5.47 -14.77 9.85
N MET A 615 4.94 -15.67 9.05
CA MET A 615 3.91 -15.38 8.07
C MET A 615 2.53 -15.79 8.61
N LYS A 616 1.54 -14.93 8.43
CA LYS A 616 0.13 -15.31 8.54
C LYS A 616 -0.26 -16.00 7.25
N VAL A 617 -0.62 -17.27 7.35
CA VAL A 617 -0.94 -18.12 6.22
C VAL A 617 -2.39 -18.54 6.30
N GLN A 618 -3.16 -18.27 5.26
CA GLN A 618 -4.48 -18.85 5.09
C GLN A 618 -4.43 -19.91 4.00
N ALA A 619 -4.68 -21.15 4.35
CA ALA A 619 -4.79 -22.27 3.41
C ALA A 619 -6.26 -22.62 3.20
N ILE A 620 -6.63 -22.81 1.94
CA ILE A 620 -7.97 -23.21 1.51
C ILE A 620 -7.85 -24.60 0.89
N THR A 621 -8.61 -25.54 1.42
CA THR A 621 -8.54 -26.93 0.99
C THR A 621 -9.93 -27.59 0.96
N PRO A 622 -10.20 -28.53 0.04
CA PRO A 622 -11.36 -29.40 0.17
C PRO A 622 -11.35 -30.17 1.50
N ILE A 623 -12.53 -30.46 2.05
CA ILE A 623 -12.70 -31.13 3.35
C ILE A 623 -11.93 -32.44 3.42
N GLU A 624 -11.88 -33.20 2.32
CA GLU A 624 -11.20 -34.51 2.26
C GLU A 624 -9.67 -34.45 2.49
N PHE A 625 -9.02 -33.29 2.21
CA PHE A 625 -7.57 -33.09 2.43
C PHE A 625 -7.26 -32.28 3.69
N PHE A 626 -8.25 -31.94 4.49
CA PHE A 626 -8.09 -31.10 5.66
C PHE A 626 -7.07 -31.67 6.66
N GLY A 627 -7.14 -32.99 6.91
CA GLY A 627 -6.21 -33.66 7.83
C GLY A 627 -4.76 -33.59 7.35
N ASP A 628 -4.53 -33.78 6.04
CA ASP A 628 -3.18 -33.75 5.45
C ASP A 628 -2.61 -32.32 5.51
N VAL A 629 -3.44 -31.31 5.18
CA VAL A 629 -3.00 -29.89 5.20
C VAL A 629 -2.72 -29.41 6.62
N THR A 630 -3.56 -29.74 7.59
CA THR A 630 -3.31 -29.38 9.01
C THR A 630 -2.08 -30.10 9.58
N GLY A 631 -1.88 -31.38 9.22
CA GLY A 631 -0.70 -32.14 9.59
C GLY A 631 0.59 -31.53 8.99
N ASP A 632 0.53 -31.09 7.74
CA ASP A 632 1.67 -30.44 7.09
C ASP A 632 1.98 -29.05 7.73
N ILE A 633 0.96 -28.25 8.00
CA ILE A 633 1.14 -26.96 8.74
C ILE A 633 1.82 -27.19 10.09
N ALA A 634 1.36 -28.19 10.84
CA ALA A 634 1.97 -28.54 12.15
C ALA A 634 3.43 -28.98 11.98
N SER A 635 3.74 -29.79 10.96
CA SER A 635 5.12 -30.22 10.67
C SER A 635 6.08 -29.09 10.32
N LYS A 636 5.53 -27.94 9.86
CA LYS A 636 6.23 -26.71 9.49
C LYS A 636 6.32 -25.69 10.64
N ARG A 637 6.26 -26.14 11.87
CA ARG A 637 6.22 -25.29 13.07
C ARG A 637 5.05 -24.30 13.07
N GLY A 638 4.04 -24.56 12.24
CA GLY A 638 2.86 -23.72 12.09
C GLY A 638 1.94 -23.81 13.31
N ARG A 639 1.42 -22.67 13.72
CA ARG A 639 0.39 -22.54 14.77
C ARG A 639 -0.93 -22.18 14.12
N ILE A 640 -1.91 -23.10 14.18
CA ILE A 640 -3.24 -22.84 13.65
C ILE A 640 -3.97 -21.91 14.61
N GLU A 641 -4.50 -20.80 14.10
CA GLU A 641 -5.24 -19.79 14.86
C GLU A 641 -6.75 -19.97 14.76
N SER A 642 -7.23 -20.25 13.55
CA SER A 642 -8.66 -20.48 13.31
C SER A 642 -8.91 -21.46 12.17
N MET A 643 -10.09 -22.05 12.16
CA MET A 643 -10.59 -22.93 11.10
C MET A 643 -12.04 -22.58 10.82
N GLU A 644 -12.38 -22.40 9.55
CA GLU A 644 -13.73 -22.08 9.12
C GLU A 644 -14.21 -23.11 8.08
N ASP A 645 -15.44 -23.58 8.27
CA ASP A 645 -16.10 -24.47 7.32
C ASP A 645 -16.90 -23.65 6.30
N ARG A 646 -16.64 -23.84 5.02
CA ARG A 646 -17.35 -23.18 3.91
C ARG A 646 -17.83 -24.23 2.92
N ASP A 647 -19.03 -24.74 3.14
CA ASP A 647 -19.65 -25.76 2.29
C ASP A 647 -18.75 -26.98 2.04
N THR A 648 -18.07 -27.05 0.89
CA THR A 648 -17.19 -28.14 0.47
C THR A 648 -15.71 -27.92 0.75
N ILE A 649 -15.34 -26.75 1.29
CA ILE A 649 -13.95 -26.37 1.57
C ILE A 649 -13.76 -25.97 3.01
N LYS A 650 -12.54 -26.12 3.50
CA LYS A 650 -12.08 -25.60 4.80
C LYS A 650 -11.05 -24.52 4.59
N VAL A 651 -11.18 -23.46 5.39
CA VAL A 651 -10.22 -22.36 5.46
C VAL A 651 -9.45 -22.49 6.78
N ILE A 652 -8.14 -22.50 6.71
CA ILE A 652 -7.23 -22.68 7.85
C ILE A 652 -6.35 -21.46 7.97
N ASP A 653 -6.53 -20.66 9.02
CA ASP A 653 -5.64 -19.56 9.33
C ASP A 653 -4.55 -20.05 10.29
N SER A 654 -3.30 -19.73 9.98
CA SER A 654 -2.15 -20.20 10.74
C SER A 654 -1.00 -19.20 10.70
N ARG A 655 -0.08 -19.31 11.67
CA ARG A 655 1.20 -18.60 11.65
C ARG A 655 2.32 -19.60 11.42
N ILE A 656 3.13 -19.37 10.41
CA ILE A 656 4.19 -20.29 9.99
C ILE A 656 5.46 -19.47 9.74
N PRO A 657 6.63 -19.94 10.20
CA PRO A 657 7.91 -19.30 9.85
C PRO A 657 8.16 -19.30 8.33
N LEU A 658 8.63 -18.20 7.79
CA LEU A 658 8.89 -18.07 6.35
C LEU A 658 9.85 -19.13 5.82
N SER A 659 10.84 -19.53 6.62
CA SER A 659 11.80 -20.60 6.26
C SER A 659 11.14 -21.94 5.89
N GLU A 660 9.93 -22.19 6.40
CA GLU A 660 9.17 -23.42 6.14
C GLU A 660 8.22 -23.30 4.94
N MET A 661 8.09 -22.11 4.37
CA MET A 661 7.12 -21.81 3.32
C MET A 661 7.70 -21.88 1.90
N PHE A 662 9.00 -21.93 1.73
CA PHE A 662 9.61 -22.07 0.41
C PHE A 662 9.11 -23.35 -0.29
N GLY A 663 8.63 -23.19 -1.53
CA GLY A 663 8.05 -24.31 -2.31
C GLY A 663 6.70 -24.82 -1.81
N TYR A 664 6.07 -24.16 -0.84
CA TYR A 664 4.80 -24.61 -0.26
C TYR A 664 3.65 -24.71 -1.28
N ALA A 665 3.61 -23.81 -2.27
CA ALA A 665 2.61 -23.85 -3.35
C ALA A 665 2.58 -25.20 -4.07
N THR A 666 3.75 -25.73 -4.44
CA THR A 666 3.89 -27.03 -5.11
C THR A 666 3.47 -28.16 -4.18
N LYS A 667 3.88 -28.11 -2.92
CA LYS A 667 3.54 -29.13 -1.92
C LYS A 667 2.03 -29.18 -1.65
N LEU A 668 1.40 -28.02 -1.42
CA LEU A 668 -0.04 -27.92 -1.19
C LEU A 668 -0.85 -28.44 -2.38
N ARG A 669 -0.48 -28.04 -3.60
CA ARG A 669 -1.12 -28.54 -4.83
C ARG A 669 -0.99 -30.04 -4.97
N SER A 670 0.18 -30.61 -4.66
CA SER A 670 0.40 -32.06 -4.71
C SER A 670 -0.49 -32.78 -3.69
N MET A 671 -0.58 -32.31 -2.45
CA MET A 671 -1.42 -32.91 -1.39
C MET A 671 -2.92 -32.81 -1.69
N THR A 672 -3.35 -31.75 -2.35
CA THR A 672 -4.77 -31.45 -2.60
C THR A 672 -5.21 -31.71 -4.04
N GLN A 673 -4.41 -32.46 -4.81
CA GLN A 673 -4.66 -32.76 -6.24
C GLN A 673 -4.94 -31.49 -7.07
N GLY A 674 -4.20 -30.41 -6.81
CA GLY A 674 -4.34 -29.14 -7.51
C GLY A 674 -5.49 -28.24 -7.03
N ARG A 675 -6.30 -28.69 -6.05
CA ARG A 675 -7.50 -27.98 -5.60
C ARG A 675 -7.29 -27.08 -4.39
N GLY A 676 -6.15 -27.19 -3.70
CA GLY A 676 -5.78 -26.31 -2.60
C GLY A 676 -5.10 -25.03 -3.07
N SER A 677 -5.36 -23.94 -2.38
CA SER A 677 -4.69 -22.66 -2.55
C SER A 677 -4.27 -22.10 -1.19
N PHE A 678 -3.33 -21.17 -1.17
CA PHE A 678 -2.98 -20.45 0.03
C PHE A 678 -2.59 -19.01 -0.30
N THR A 679 -2.70 -18.18 0.71
CA THR A 679 -2.13 -16.83 0.74
C THR A 679 -1.27 -16.72 1.99
N MET A 680 -0.20 -15.92 1.93
CA MET A 680 0.62 -15.64 3.09
C MET A 680 1.01 -14.17 3.12
N GLU A 681 1.08 -13.60 4.32
CA GLU A 681 1.51 -12.22 4.55
C GLU A 681 2.46 -12.16 5.74
N PHE A 682 3.36 -11.19 5.75
CA PHE A 682 4.23 -10.96 6.89
C PHE A 682 3.41 -10.54 8.11
N SER A 683 3.62 -11.23 9.25
CA SER A 683 2.93 -10.93 10.50
C SER A 683 3.85 -10.21 11.48
N ALA A 684 4.94 -10.83 11.86
CA ALA A 684 5.86 -10.31 12.87
C ALA A 684 7.22 -11.02 12.81
N TYR A 685 8.20 -10.47 13.50
CA TYR A 685 9.43 -11.17 13.83
C TYR A 685 9.31 -11.84 15.23
N GLU A 686 9.56 -13.13 15.32
CA GLU A 686 9.56 -13.88 16.59
C GLU A 686 10.94 -14.52 16.85
N PRO A 687 11.28 -14.81 18.12
CA PRO A 687 12.55 -15.47 18.45
C PRO A 687 12.73 -16.81 17.75
N LEU A 688 13.87 -16.98 17.09
CA LEU A 688 14.25 -18.25 16.49
C LEU A 688 14.50 -19.30 17.59
N PRO A 689 14.00 -20.54 17.45
CA PRO A 689 14.32 -21.62 18.41
C PRO A 689 15.83 -21.87 18.52
N LYS A 690 16.34 -22.04 19.76
CA LYS A 690 17.77 -22.18 20.03
C LYS A 690 18.46 -23.33 19.27
N ASN A 691 17.74 -24.41 19.01
CA ASN A 691 18.27 -25.54 18.23
C ASN A 691 18.50 -25.20 16.73
N LEU A 692 17.88 -24.15 16.22
CA LEU A 692 18.04 -23.68 14.84
C LEU A 692 19.01 -22.49 14.73
N GLU A 693 19.23 -21.78 15.83
CA GLU A 693 20.08 -20.59 15.87
C GLU A 693 21.50 -20.89 15.42
N GLN A 694 22.11 -22.00 15.91
CA GLN A 694 23.43 -22.38 15.52
C GLN A 694 23.56 -22.68 14.03
N ALA A 695 22.58 -23.36 13.43
CA ALA A 695 22.57 -23.65 12.00
C ALA A 695 22.47 -22.37 11.15
N VAL A 696 21.69 -21.37 11.61
CA VAL A 696 21.56 -20.07 10.93
C VAL A 696 22.87 -19.28 11.01
N VAL A 697 23.54 -19.27 12.17
CA VAL A 697 24.84 -18.61 12.35
C VAL A 697 25.91 -19.27 11.48
N GLU A 698 25.97 -20.61 11.44
CA GLU A 698 26.96 -21.37 10.66
C GLU A 698 26.69 -21.32 9.15
N GLY A 699 25.43 -21.23 8.74
CA GLY A 699 25.05 -21.15 7.32
C GLY A 699 25.47 -19.85 6.63
N ARG A 700 25.93 -18.85 7.39
CA ARG A 700 26.48 -17.57 6.88
C ARG A 700 27.99 -17.48 6.94
N LYS A 701 28.65 -18.41 7.54
CA LYS A 701 30.09 -18.58 7.50
C LYS A 701 30.41 -19.60 6.41
#